data_9f32ba9caff8e52d1bb655766ba396ca
#
_entry.id   9f32ba9caff8e52d1bb655766ba396ca
#
_cell.length_a   1.000
_cell.length_b   1.000
_cell.length_c   1.000
_cell.angle_alpha   90.00
_cell.angle_beta   90.00
_cell.angle_gamma   90.00
#
_symmetry.space_group_name_H-M   'P 1'
#
loop_
_entity.id
_entity.type
_entity.pdbx_description
1 polymer ?
#
loop_
_entity_poly.entity_id
_entity_poly.type
_entity_poly.pdbx_seq_one_letter_code
_entity_poly.pdbx_strand_id
1 'polypeptide(L)'
;MSVDIDRPAPGSRAGAPGAPPSLSARAIAAALGNPPPTPEQQAVVEAPLEPLLVVAGAGSGKTETMASRVVWLVANGYVEPDQVLGLTFTRKAATELGERIARRLRRLRHAGLWEPPTEQDGAEVLGGTPTVSTYHSYAGRLVGEHALRLGVEPDSRLLSEAAAWQYANEVVERYDGPMDDVTYAASTVTAAVVDLAGELAEHLLEPEQVDALLVEVVERMAALPPGGKARGLPKEVKDLVGALKARRQVLPLVRAYLDLKRSRDALDFADQLALAARLARDLPEIGAMERQRFRAVLLDEFQDTSEAQMVLLHSLFAGAGGSSLPVTAVGDPHQSIYGWRGASATTLSRFPRLFGRPDAPTQVLPLSTSWRNDEAILAAANRTSAPLRHGAAVDVEVLRARPGAGPGSVQAARLETVEDEAAHVAAWIGDQWFTDQGQRTGVSAAVLCRKRSQFAPMMEALKSRGLPVEVVGLGGLLTTPEVADIVSLLWVVQDPSRGDHLMRLLTGPGYALGPADLDGLATWSRQLQRRDRAAGAAPRDQEPETVEVPSIVEALDELPPPGWSGPDGQALSETARHRLVSLAEVVRRLRGLTGLSLADLAGEAERALGLDIEVLARPEYTPASARAQLDAFADVAATFSGSADRPTLGGFLSWLAAAQQEERGLDKGYLEVSTDAVQVLTVHAAKGLEWDVVAVPGLTVASFPAHSGSSTRWVDGQWRHPRPKDKGWCGGLDGVPYPLRGDADGLPVLRWDVPEDLTGVKDE
;
A
#
# COMPACT_ATOMS: atom_id res chain seq x y z
N MET A 1 36.45 -29.54 23.43
CA MET A 1 36.24 -29.06 24.83
C MET A 1 34.75 -29.16 25.08
N SER A 2 34.33 -30.21 25.80
CA SER A 2 32.93 -30.40 26.20
C SER A 2 32.60 -29.37 27.29
N VAL A 3 31.65 -28.50 27.01
CA VAL A 3 31.06 -27.64 28.03
C VAL A 3 30.03 -28.49 28.74
N ASP A 4 30.32 -28.84 29.99
CA ASP A 4 29.36 -29.51 30.89
C ASP A 4 28.22 -28.51 31.15
N ILE A 5 27.08 -28.73 30.50
CA ILE A 5 25.85 -28.02 30.76
C ILE A 5 25.10 -28.83 31.82
N ASP A 6 25.09 -28.33 33.06
CA ASP A 6 24.32 -28.89 34.17
C ASP A 6 22.85 -28.99 33.73
N ARG A 7 22.35 -30.22 33.54
CA ARG A 7 20.96 -30.50 33.11
C ARG A 7 20.03 -30.35 34.31
N PRO A 8 19.01 -29.47 34.25
CA PRO A 8 17.93 -29.55 35.23
C PRO A 8 17.13 -30.83 35.03
N ALA A 9 16.74 -31.46 36.11
CA ALA A 9 15.96 -32.69 36.10
C ALA A 9 14.60 -32.51 35.39
N PRO A 10 14.11 -33.50 34.62
CA PRO A 10 12.81 -33.41 33.95
C PRO A 10 11.71 -33.34 35.02
N GLY A 11 10.94 -32.28 35.00
CA GLY A 11 9.76 -32.08 35.88
C GLY A 11 9.71 -30.79 36.69
N SER A 12 10.64 -29.82 36.54
CA SER A 12 10.51 -28.52 37.18
C SER A 12 9.51 -27.63 36.41
N ARG A 13 8.35 -27.40 37.03
CA ARG A 13 7.30 -26.48 36.60
C ARG A 13 7.85 -25.07 36.35
N ALA A 14 7.19 -24.37 35.43
CA ALA A 14 7.37 -22.97 35.06
C ALA A 14 8.02 -22.15 36.19
N GLY A 15 9.16 -21.53 35.92
CA GLY A 15 9.83 -20.66 36.86
C GLY A 15 8.91 -19.57 37.38
N ALA A 16 8.83 -19.42 38.68
CA ALA A 16 8.06 -18.34 39.30
C ALA A 16 8.55 -16.98 38.77
N PRO A 17 7.68 -15.99 38.56
CA PRO A 17 8.09 -14.64 38.18
C PRO A 17 9.14 -14.13 39.19
N GLY A 18 10.38 -13.87 38.69
CA GLY A 18 11.52 -13.39 39.53
C GLY A 18 12.66 -14.38 39.76
N ALA A 19 12.57 -15.65 39.33
CA ALA A 19 13.72 -16.54 39.32
C ALA A 19 14.69 -16.16 38.18
N PRO A 20 16.05 -16.18 38.41
CA PRO A 20 16.99 -15.90 37.34
C PRO A 20 16.86 -16.94 36.21
N PRO A 21 16.93 -16.53 34.91
CA PRO A 21 16.82 -17.45 33.79
C PRO A 21 17.93 -18.50 33.84
N SER A 22 17.57 -19.76 33.62
CA SER A 22 18.54 -20.88 33.63
C SER A 22 19.44 -20.84 32.37
N LEU A 23 18.96 -20.28 31.27
CA LEU A 23 19.66 -20.17 29.97
C LEU A 23 19.78 -18.71 29.55
N SER A 24 21.00 -18.23 29.34
CA SER A 24 21.21 -16.89 28.75
C SER A 24 20.99 -16.88 27.26
N ALA A 25 20.66 -15.72 26.68
CA ALA A 25 20.54 -15.54 25.24
C ALA A 25 21.82 -15.94 24.50
N ARG A 26 22.98 -15.67 25.07
CA ARG A 26 24.29 -16.07 24.52
C ARG A 26 24.48 -17.59 24.53
N ALA A 27 24.08 -18.28 25.61
CA ALA A 27 24.15 -19.75 25.67
C ALA A 27 23.25 -20.41 24.65
N ILE A 28 22.01 -19.89 24.47
CA ILE A 28 21.08 -20.38 23.46
C ILE A 28 21.63 -20.12 22.03
N ALA A 29 22.16 -18.92 21.77
CA ALA A 29 22.75 -18.59 20.45
C ALA A 29 23.89 -19.56 20.11
N ALA A 30 24.78 -19.85 21.06
CA ALA A 30 25.87 -20.79 20.88
C ALA A 30 25.37 -22.22 20.61
N ALA A 31 24.38 -22.70 21.36
CA ALA A 31 23.78 -24.03 21.17
C ALA A 31 23.07 -24.18 19.80
N LEU A 32 22.49 -23.09 19.27
CA LEU A 32 21.84 -23.06 17.97
C LEU A 32 22.81 -22.79 16.80
N GLY A 33 24.09 -22.58 17.07
CA GLY A 33 25.09 -22.23 16.04
C GLY A 33 24.89 -20.84 15.45
N ASN A 34 24.24 -19.92 16.19
CA ASN A 34 24.04 -18.54 15.78
C ASN A 34 25.16 -17.63 16.30
N PRO A 35 25.44 -16.49 15.65
CA PRO A 35 26.33 -15.47 16.17
C PRO A 35 25.89 -15.01 17.58
N PRO A 36 26.83 -14.66 18.47
CA PRO A 36 26.48 -14.15 19.80
C PRO A 36 25.72 -12.81 19.65
N PRO A 37 24.66 -12.59 20.45
CA PRO A 37 23.96 -11.32 20.45
C PRO A 37 24.86 -10.18 20.94
N THR A 38 24.66 -8.97 20.43
CA THR A 38 25.27 -7.77 21.01
C THR A 38 24.74 -7.54 22.42
N PRO A 39 25.42 -6.72 23.25
CA PRO A 39 24.91 -6.38 24.58
C PRO A 39 23.49 -5.77 24.54
N GLU A 40 23.20 -4.92 23.55
CA GLU A 40 21.88 -4.35 23.33
C GLU A 40 20.83 -5.42 22.98
N GLN A 41 21.14 -6.31 22.05
CA GLN A 41 20.26 -7.43 21.67
C GLN A 41 20.05 -8.38 22.86
N GLN A 42 21.10 -8.67 23.61
CA GLN A 42 20.99 -9.51 24.82
C GLN A 42 20.07 -8.88 25.84
N ALA A 43 20.19 -7.57 26.09
CA ALA A 43 19.33 -6.85 27.03
C ALA A 43 17.86 -6.92 26.62
N VAL A 44 17.55 -6.79 25.31
CA VAL A 44 16.18 -6.92 24.79
C VAL A 44 15.67 -8.37 24.92
N VAL A 45 16.48 -9.35 24.54
CA VAL A 45 16.11 -10.77 24.58
C VAL A 45 15.81 -11.24 25.99
N GLU A 46 16.64 -10.83 26.97
CA GLU A 46 16.55 -11.24 28.37
C GLU A 46 15.70 -10.29 29.23
N ALA A 47 15.09 -9.25 28.64
CA ALA A 47 14.23 -8.33 29.35
C ALA A 47 13.05 -9.07 30.03
N PRO A 48 12.59 -8.63 31.20
CA PRO A 48 11.47 -9.24 31.92
C PRO A 48 10.22 -9.34 31.07
N LEU A 49 9.25 -10.17 31.48
CA LEU A 49 7.91 -10.26 30.90
C LEU A 49 7.06 -9.06 31.35
N GLU A 50 7.45 -7.90 30.89
CA GLU A 50 6.79 -6.61 31.13
C GLU A 50 6.68 -5.83 29.81
N PRO A 51 5.83 -4.80 29.72
CA PRO A 51 5.79 -3.94 28.55
C PRO A 51 7.16 -3.36 28.23
N LEU A 52 7.60 -3.52 26.98
CA LEU A 52 8.95 -3.15 26.51
C LEU A 52 8.85 -2.43 25.18
N LEU A 53 9.42 -1.25 25.10
CA LEU A 53 9.64 -0.53 23.83
C LEU A 53 11.08 -0.71 23.37
N VAL A 54 11.27 -1.17 22.14
CA VAL A 54 12.60 -1.31 21.52
C VAL A 54 12.71 -0.29 20.37
N VAL A 55 13.59 0.69 20.56
CA VAL A 55 13.90 1.69 19.53
C VAL A 55 15.07 1.17 18.70
N ALA A 56 14.78 0.71 17.50
CA ALA A 56 15.70 -0.09 16.71
C ALA A 56 15.98 0.56 15.35
N GLY A 57 17.21 1.02 15.17
CA GLY A 57 17.62 1.64 13.92
C GLY A 57 17.66 0.70 12.70
N ALA A 58 17.86 1.28 11.52
CA ALA A 58 17.94 0.52 10.27
C ALA A 58 19.08 -0.52 10.30
N GLY A 59 18.76 -1.76 9.92
CA GLY A 59 19.73 -2.85 9.89
C GLY A 59 20.20 -3.36 11.25
N SER A 60 19.58 -2.95 12.36
CA SER A 60 19.99 -3.36 13.73
C SER A 60 19.57 -4.78 14.11
N GLY A 61 18.92 -5.52 13.22
CA GLY A 61 18.48 -6.89 13.48
C GLY A 61 17.20 -6.97 14.30
N LYS A 62 16.24 -6.07 14.09
CA LYS A 62 14.91 -6.05 14.74
C LYS A 62 14.26 -7.44 14.78
N THR A 63 13.97 -7.98 13.61
CA THR A 63 13.28 -9.28 13.45
C THR A 63 14.10 -10.44 14.05
N GLU A 64 15.43 -10.36 13.96
CA GLU A 64 16.36 -11.32 14.55
C GLU A 64 16.26 -11.33 16.08
N THR A 65 16.24 -10.14 16.67
CA THR A 65 16.14 -9.96 18.13
C THR A 65 14.78 -10.42 18.64
N MET A 66 13.69 -10.11 17.91
CA MET A 66 12.34 -10.58 18.25
C MET A 66 12.24 -12.11 18.22
N ALA A 67 12.74 -12.76 17.16
CA ALA A 67 12.77 -14.22 17.10
C ALA A 67 13.61 -14.85 18.22
N SER A 68 14.74 -14.23 18.54
CA SER A 68 15.60 -14.69 19.65
C SER A 68 14.90 -14.54 21.00
N ARG A 69 14.15 -13.46 21.24
CA ARG A 69 13.35 -13.25 22.45
C ARG A 69 12.30 -14.35 22.61
N VAL A 70 11.55 -14.69 21.56
CA VAL A 70 10.58 -15.81 21.62
C VAL A 70 11.26 -17.12 22.00
N VAL A 71 12.37 -17.45 21.32
CA VAL A 71 13.12 -18.69 21.61
C VAL A 71 13.64 -18.71 23.04
N TRP A 72 14.11 -17.57 23.55
CA TRP A 72 14.59 -17.44 24.93
C TRP A 72 13.44 -17.61 25.94
N LEU A 73 12.28 -17.02 25.70
CA LEU A 73 11.10 -17.15 26.56
C LEU A 73 10.63 -18.60 26.64
N VAL A 74 10.60 -19.31 25.49
CA VAL A 74 10.22 -20.73 25.43
C VAL A 74 11.28 -21.62 26.10
N ALA A 75 12.57 -21.39 25.82
CA ALA A 75 13.66 -22.17 26.39
C ALA A 75 13.73 -22.08 27.94
N ASN A 76 13.31 -20.95 28.50
CA ASN A 76 13.27 -20.75 29.94
C ASN A 76 11.91 -21.07 30.59
N GLY A 77 10.95 -21.61 29.82
CA GLY A 77 9.65 -22.05 30.31
C GLY A 77 8.70 -20.89 30.72
N TYR A 78 8.94 -19.66 30.27
CA TYR A 78 8.06 -18.53 30.55
C TYR A 78 6.75 -18.59 29.78
N VAL A 79 6.79 -19.10 28.55
CA VAL A 79 5.65 -19.26 27.66
C VAL A 79 5.78 -20.54 26.83
N GLU A 80 4.63 -21.10 26.44
CA GLU A 80 4.59 -22.10 25.37
C GLU A 80 4.51 -21.41 24.01
N PRO A 81 4.93 -22.07 22.90
CA PRO A 81 4.94 -21.45 21.57
C PRO A 81 3.59 -20.89 21.12
N ASP A 82 2.48 -21.59 21.37
CA ASP A 82 1.11 -21.19 21.00
C ASP A 82 0.58 -20.00 21.84
N GLN A 83 1.22 -19.70 22.96
CA GLN A 83 0.92 -18.54 23.79
C GLN A 83 1.63 -17.26 23.33
N VAL A 84 2.32 -17.31 22.21
CA VAL A 84 3.01 -16.14 21.63
C VAL A 84 2.24 -15.62 20.41
N LEU A 85 1.93 -14.32 20.43
CA LEU A 85 1.37 -13.58 19.30
C LEU A 85 2.45 -12.65 18.73
N GLY A 86 2.71 -12.77 17.42
CA GLY A 86 3.54 -11.84 16.65
C GLY A 86 2.69 -11.10 15.61
N LEU A 87 2.71 -9.76 15.62
CA LEU A 87 2.03 -8.95 14.63
C LEU A 87 3.03 -8.14 13.83
N THR A 88 2.89 -8.17 12.50
CA THR A 88 3.76 -7.45 11.56
C THR A 88 2.94 -6.68 10.53
N PHE A 89 3.59 -5.82 9.74
CA PHE A 89 2.91 -4.97 8.78
C PHE A 89 2.61 -5.67 7.44
N THR A 90 3.44 -6.64 7.03
CA THR A 90 3.31 -7.31 5.74
C THR A 90 3.19 -8.83 5.87
N ARG A 91 2.47 -9.47 4.95
CA ARG A 91 2.36 -10.95 4.89
C ARG A 91 3.73 -11.61 4.79
N LYS A 92 4.64 -11.05 3.96
CA LYS A 92 6.00 -11.56 3.82
C LYS A 92 6.75 -11.54 5.14
N ALA A 93 6.73 -10.41 5.87
CA ALA A 93 7.38 -10.29 7.17
C ALA A 93 6.78 -11.27 8.21
N ALA A 94 5.45 -11.48 8.18
CA ALA A 94 4.79 -12.46 9.05
C ALA A 94 5.27 -13.88 8.76
N THR A 95 5.32 -14.28 7.51
CA THR A 95 5.82 -15.60 7.07
C THR A 95 7.28 -15.78 7.47
N GLU A 96 8.16 -14.82 7.16
CA GLU A 96 9.59 -14.88 7.48
C GLU A 96 9.84 -14.97 9.00
N LEU A 97 9.14 -14.18 9.81
CA LEU A 97 9.25 -14.23 11.26
C LEU A 97 8.78 -15.58 11.81
N GLY A 98 7.61 -16.05 11.36
CA GLY A 98 7.03 -17.34 11.76
C GLY A 98 7.97 -18.51 11.42
N GLU A 99 8.46 -18.59 10.18
CA GLU A 99 9.42 -19.63 9.76
C GLU A 99 10.73 -19.57 10.53
N ARG A 100 11.24 -18.37 10.81
CA ARG A 100 12.48 -18.18 11.58
C ARG A 100 12.32 -18.69 13.01
N ILE A 101 11.22 -18.34 13.67
CA ILE A 101 10.91 -18.85 15.02
C ILE A 101 10.75 -20.38 14.98
N ALA A 102 9.94 -20.92 14.09
CA ALA A 102 9.69 -22.34 13.97
C ALA A 102 10.99 -23.15 13.71
N ARG A 103 11.87 -22.64 12.84
CA ARG A 103 13.19 -23.25 12.56
C ARG A 103 14.06 -23.26 13.80
N ARG A 104 14.07 -22.21 14.60
CA ARG A 104 14.86 -22.12 15.83
C ARG A 104 14.33 -22.98 16.96
N LEU A 105 13.01 -23.07 17.12
CA LEU A 105 12.38 -23.96 18.08
C LEU A 105 12.70 -25.43 17.77
N ARG A 106 12.67 -25.82 16.47
CA ARG A 106 13.13 -27.17 16.06
C ARG A 106 14.58 -27.42 16.45
N ARG A 107 15.49 -26.47 16.20
CA ARG A 107 16.90 -26.58 16.62
C ARG A 107 17.06 -26.62 18.14
N LEU A 108 16.27 -25.85 18.88
CA LEU A 108 16.26 -25.84 20.33
C LEU A 108 15.88 -27.21 20.90
N ARG A 109 14.86 -27.85 20.31
CA ARG A 109 14.46 -29.23 20.62
C ARG A 109 15.59 -30.23 20.32
N HIS A 110 16.20 -30.13 19.16
CA HIS A 110 17.34 -31.01 18.79
C HIS A 110 18.56 -30.83 19.71
N ALA A 111 18.78 -29.65 20.24
CA ALA A 111 19.81 -29.35 21.21
C ALA A 111 19.47 -29.87 22.64
N GLY A 112 18.26 -30.39 22.87
CA GLY A 112 17.79 -30.87 24.18
C GLY A 112 17.59 -29.74 25.20
N LEU A 113 17.40 -28.52 24.73
CA LEU A 113 17.20 -27.33 25.59
C LEU A 113 15.73 -27.00 25.82
N TRP A 114 14.83 -27.64 25.08
CA TRP A 114 13.38 -27.52 25.21
C TRP A 114 12.71 -28.77 24.68
N GLU A 115 11.69 -29.28 25.39
CA GLU A 115 10.83 -30.36 24.95
C GLU A 115 9.38 -29.87 24.93
N PRO A 116 8.62 -30.15 23.83
CA PRO A 116 7.22 -29.79 23.77
C PRO A 116 6.43 -30.54 24.86
N PRO A 117 5.37 -29.92 25.41
CA PRO A 117 4.52 -30.61 26.38
C PRO A 117 3.91 -31.86 25.78
N THR A 118 3.89 -32.97 26.56
CA THR A 118 3.24 -34.22 26.19
C THR A 118 1.88 -34.32 26.86
N GLU A 119 0.86 -34.74 26.12
CA GLU A 119 -0.44 -35.10 26.73
C GLU A 119 -0.30 -36.29 27.70
N GLN A 120 -1.23 -36.40 28.67
CA GLN A 120 -1.23 -37.45 29.68
C GLN A 120 -1.31 -38.85 29.10
N ASP A 121 -1.71 -39.01 27.83
CA ASP A 121 -1.80 -40.27 27.09
C ASP A 121 -0.55 -40.59 26.24
N GLY A 122 0.54 -39.87 26.37
CA GLY A 122 1.81 -40.11 25.66
C GLY A 122 1.79 -39.74 24.16
N ALA A 123 0.69 -39.20 23.64
CA ALA A 123 0.68 -38.57 22.32
C ALA A 123 1.50 -37.28 22.37
N GLU A 124 2.51 -37.13 21.52
CA GLU A 124 3.17 -35.85 21.31
C GLU A 124 2.08 -34.85 20.87
N VAL A 125 1.70 -33.91 21.74
CA VAL A 125 1.07 -32.68 21.26
C VAL A 125 2.09 -32.09 20.32
N LEU A 126 1.76 -31.92 19.04
CA LEU A 126 2.52 -31.06 18.14
C LEU A 126 2.59 -29.72 18.86
N GLY A 127 3.70 -29.48 19.56
CA GLY A 127 3.86 -28.27 20.38
C GLY A 127 3.43 -27.08 19.56
N GLY A 128 2.41 -26.35 20.02
CA GLY A 128 1.75 -25.31 19.26
C GLY A 128 2.75 -24.40 18.57
N THR A 129 2.44 -23.89 17.41
CA THR A 129 3.28 -22.90 16.72
C THR A 129 2.85 -21.50 17.16
N PRO A 130 3.78 -20.54 17.28
CA PRO A 130 3.44 -19.14 17.52
C PRO A 130 2.46 -18.64 16.48
N THR A 131 1.47 -17.86 16.91
CA THR A 131 0.56 -17.17 15.99
C THR A 131 1.30 -15.92 15.47
N VAL A 132 1.68 -15.93 14.19
CA VAL A 132 2.30 -14.78 13.52
C VAL A 132 1.44 -14.37 12.34
N SER A 133 0.97 -13.12 12.33
CA SER A 133 0.08 -12.61 11.28
C SER A 133 0.27 -11.10 11.05
N THR A 134 -0.41 -10.56 10.04
CA THR A 134 -0.49 -9.10 9.88
C THR A 134 -1.54 -8.53 10.83
N TYR A 135 -1.43 -7.22 11.16
CA TYR A 135 -2.44 -6.52 11.96
C TYR A 135 -3.85 -6.68 11.36
N HIS A 136 -3.99 -6.53 10.05
CA HIS A 136 -5.28 -6.68 9.36
C HIS A 136 -5.82 -8.12 9.40
N SER A 137 -4.95 -9.12 9.19
CA SER A 137 -5.40 -10.52 9.26
C SER A 137 -5.86 -10.88 10.67
N TYR A 138 -5.19 -10.34 11.69
CA TYR A 138 -5.58 -10.53 13.08
C TYR A 138 -6.91 -9.83 13.40
N ALA A 139 -7.10 -8.59 12.95
CA ALA A 139 -8.36 -7.86 13.06
C ALA A 139 -9.50 -8.61 12.34
N GLY A 140 -9.25 -9.11 11.12
CA GLY A 140 -10.21 -9.90 10.36
C GLY A 140 -10.66 -11.18 11.07
N ARG A 141 -9.75 -11.87 11.76
CA ARG A 141 -10.10 -13.02 12.61
C ARG A 141 -11.05 -12.62 13.74
N LEU A 142 -10.74 -11.54 14.45
CA LEU A 142 -11.58 -11.06 15.55
C LEU A 142 -12.98 -10.65 15.06
N VAL A 143 -13.06 -9.99 13.91
CA VAL A 143 -14.34 -9.63 13.27
C VAL A 143 -15.10 -10.91 12.92
N GLY A 144 -14.50 -11.87 12.22
CA GLY A 144 -15.15 -13.14 11.88
C GLY A 144 -15.65 -13.93 13.10
N GLU A 145 -14.91 -13.91 14.22
CA GLU A 145 -15.29 -14.62 15.46
C GLU A 145 -16.39 -13.88 16.27
N HIS A 146 -16.48 -12.54 16.17
CA HIS A 146 -17.27 -11.74 17.10
C HIS A 146 -18.22 -10.70 16.46
N ALA A 147 -18.24 -10.52 15.14
CA ALA A 147 -18.99 -9.46 14.45
C ALA A 147 -20.50 -9.46 14.77
N LEU A 148 -21.11 -10.63 14.96
CA LEU A 148 -22.52 -10.76 15.34
C LEU A 148 -22.87 -9.99 16.63
N ARG A 149 -21.91 -9.78 17.53
CA ARG A 149 -22.12 -9.01 18.76
C ARG A 149 -22.35 -7.52 18.51
N LEU A 150 -21.91 -7.03 17.35
CA LEU A 150 -22.17 -5.66 16.87
C LEU A 150 -23.24 -5.62 15.77
N GLY A 151 -23.94 -6.74 15.50
CA GLY A 151 -24.95 -6.84 14.45
C GLY A 151 -24.39 -6.78 13.04
N VAL A 152 -23.12 -7.18 12.86
CA VAL A 152 -22.44 -7.26 11.55
C VAL A 152 -22.32 -8.72 11.13
N GLU A 153 -22.60 -9.00 9.85
CA GLU A 153 -22.50 -10.34 9.28
C GLU A 153 -21.03 -10.80 9.24
N PRO A 154 -20.68 -11.97 9.82
CA PRO A 154 -19.30 -12.46 9.86
C PRO A 154 -18.68 -12.70 8.50
N ASP A 155 -19.50 -13.13 7.52
CA ASP A 155 -19.09 -13.42 6.16
C ASP A 155 -19.18 -12.18 5.23
N SER A 156 -19.19 -10.97 5.82
CA SER A 156 -19.19 -9.73 5.06
C SER A 156 -18.06 -9.71 4.04
N ARG A 157 -18.41 -9.29 2.81
CA ARG A 157 -17.48 -9.25 1.69
C ARG A 157 -16.45 -8.13 1.86
N LEU A 158 -15.17 -8.45 1.73
CA LEU A 158 -14.09 -7.46 1.75
C LEU A 158 -13.95 -6.79 0.38
N LEU A 159 -14.17 -5.48 0.33
CA LEU A 159 -14.04 -4.67 -0.88
C LEU A 159 -12.58 -4.37 -1.20
N SER A 160 -12.22 -4.44 -2.48
CA SER A 160 -11.00 -3.84 -2.99
C SER A 160 -11.13 -2.31 -3.11
N GLU A 161 -10.02 -1.59 -3.31
CA GLU A 161 -10.03 -0.12 -3.49
C GLU A 161 -10.94 0.28 -4.68
N ALA A 162 -10.88 -0.46 -5.79
CA ALA A 162 -11.73 -0.22 -6.94
C ALA A 162 -13.23 -0.49 -6.67
N ALA A 163 -13.55 -1.54 -5.92
CA ALA A 163 -14.93 -1.85 -5.56
C ALA A 163 -15.50 -0.81 -4.57
N ALA A 164 -14.69 -0.37 -3.61
CA ALA A 164 -15.03 0.72 -2.67
C ALA A 164 -15.31 2.02 -3.45
N TRP A 165 -14.44 2.36 -4.42
CA TRP A 165 -14.64 3.51 -5.29
C TRP A 165 -15.94 3.40 -6.11
N GLN A 166 -16.27 2.24 -6.67
CA GLN A 166 -17.53 2.04 -7.42
C GLN A 166 -18.75 2.26 -6.53
N TYR A 167 -18.73 1.80 -5.28
CA TYR A 167 -19.83 2.03 -4.34
C TYR A 167 -19.99 3.52 -4.02
N ALA A 168 -18.88 4.22 -3.79
CA ALA A 168 -18.91 5.66 -3.56
C ALA A 168 -19.40 6.41 -4.81
N ASN A 169 -18.98 6.01 -6.02
CA ASN A 169 -19.42 6.60 -7.27
C ASN A 169 -20.93 6.41 -7.49
N GLU A 170 -21.46 5.21 -7.17
CA GLU A 170 -22.91 4.97 -7.24
C GLU A 170 -23.70 5.92 -6.33
N VAL A 171 -23.17 6.22 -5.15
CA VAL A 171 -23.77 7.19 -4.23
C VAL A 171 -23.70 8.60 -4.79
N VAL A 172 -22.54 9.01 -5.29
CA VAL A 172 -22.32 10.37 -5.85
C VAL A 172 -23.22 10.63 -7.05
N GLU A 173 -23.35 9.65 -7.98
CA GLU A 173 -24.19 9.79 -9.17
C GLU A 173 -25.70 9.87 -8.88
N ARG A 174 -26.14 9.28 -7.76
CA ARG A 174 -27.56 9.26 -7.37
C ARG A 174 -27.94 10.36 -6.40
N TYR A 175 -26.96 11.14 -5.94
CA TYR A 175 -27.20 12.14 -4.91
C TYR A 175 -27.89 13.37 -5.51
N ASP A 176 -29.02 13.75 -4.91
CA ASP A 176 -29.87 14.91 -5.29
C ASP A 176 -29.89 16.02 -4.23
N GLY A 177 -29.06 15.90 -3.20
CA GLY A 177 -28.96 16.91 -2.13
C GLY A 177 -28.09 18.12 -2.51
N PRO A 178 -27.96 19.11 -1.58
CA PRO A 178 -27.25 20.35 -1.84
C PRO A 178 -25.75 20.11 -2.02
N MET A 179 -25.19 20.71 -3.10
CA MET A 179 -23.77 20.67 -3.48
C MET A 179 -23.25 22.06 -3.93
N ASP A 180 -23.89 23.14 -3.47
CA ASP A 180 -23.64 24.52 -3.95
C ASP A 180 -22.22 25.02 -3.61
N ASP A 181 -21.63 24.53 -2.52
CA ASP A 181 -20.26 24.87 -2.09
C ASP A 181 -19.19 23.92 -2.72
N VAL A 182 -19.60 22.85 -3.42
CA VAL A 182 -18.70 21.84 -4.01
C VAL A 182 -18.43 22.18 -5.48
N THR A 183 -17.24 22.66 -5.78
CA THR A 183 -16.83 23.05 -7.14
C THR A 183 -15.92 22.03 -7.81
N TYR A 184 -15.84 20.84 -7.28
CA TYR A 184 -14.98 19.76 -7.77
C TYR A 184 -15.73 18.83 -8.74
N ALA A 185 -14.96 18.13 -9.60
CA ALA A 185 -15.51 17.10 -10.47
C ALA A 185 -16.07 15.92 -9.65
N ALA A 186 -17.07 15.22 -10.17
CA ALA A 186 -17.70 14.07 -9.51
C ALA A 186 -16.68 13.00 -9.09
N SER A 187 -15.67 12.71 -9.92
CA SER A 187 -14.60 11.77 -9.59
C SER A 187 -13.78 12.21 -8.36
N THR A 188 -13.52 13.51 -8.21
CA THR A 188 -12.83 14.06 -7.02
C THR A 188 -13.70 13.95 -5.77
N VAL A 189 -15.01 14.16 -5.91
CA VAL A 189 -15.97 13.96 -4.80
C VAL A 189 -16.04 12.49 -4.42
N THR A 190 -16.07 11.58 -5.40
CA THR A 190 -16.07 10.12 -5.17
C THR A 190 -14.83 9.69 -4.37
N ALA A 191 -13.65 10.12 -4.79
CA ALA A 191 -12.42 9.85 -4.05
C ALA A 191 -12.48 10.41 -2.62
N ALA A 192 -12.94 11.66 -2.46
CA ALA A 192 -13.09 12.28 -1.14
C ALA A 192 -14.09 11.55 -0.23
N VAL A 193 -15.14 10.95 -0.77
CA VAL A 193 -16.09 10.11 0.01
C VAL A 193 -15.38 8.88 0.55
N VAL A 194 -14.58 8.19 -0.26
CA VAL A 194 -13.83 7.00 0.17
C VAL A 194 -12.78 7.39 1.21
N ASP A 195 -11.97 8.42 0.92
CA ASP A 195 -10.89 8.86 1.80
C ASP A 195 -11.42 9.35 3.15
N LEU A 196 -12.49 10.16 3.16
CA LEU A 196 -13.10 10.65 4.39
C LEU A 196 -13.76 9.53 5.20
N ALA A 197 -14.39 8.54 4.54
CA ALA A 197 -14.91 7.36 5.23
C ALA A 197 -13.78 6.55 5.88
N GLY A 198 -12.65 6.39 5.20
CA GLY A 198 -11.44 5.75 5.73
C GLY A 198 -10.87 6.49 6.94
N GLU A 199 -10.73 7.81 6.86
CA GLU A 199 -10.27 8.66 7.97
C GLU A 199 -11.22 8.60 9.19
N LEU A 200 -12.54 8.58 8.97
CA LEU A 200 -13.52 8.39 10.04
C LEU A 200 -13.36 7.02 10.72
N ALA A 201 -13.23 5.96 9.94
CA ALA A 201 -12.99 4.62 10.45
C ALA A 201 -11.68 4.54 11.24
N GLU A 202 -10.60 5.16 10.74
CA GLU A 202 -9.30 5.21 11.40
C GLU A 202 -9.34 5.85 12.80
N HIS A 203 -10.16 6.88 12.96
CA HIS A 203 -10.32 7.58 14.24
C HIS A 203 -11.55 7.17 15.04
N LEU A 204 -12.28 6.13 14.58
CA LEU A 204 -13.51 5.60 15.19
C LEU A 204 -14.60 6.66 15.36
N LEU A 205 -14.71 7.57 14.40
CA LEU A 205 -15.67 8.69 14.39
C LEU A 205 -16.90 8.39 13.53
N GLU A 206 -17.97 9.13 13.82
CA GLU A 206 -19.17 9.17 12.98
C GLU A 206 -19.24 10.51 12.22
N PRO A 207 -19.81 10.54 11.00
CA PRO A 207 -19.92 11.78 10.21
C PRO A 207 -20.54 12.96 10.94
N GLU A 208 -21.48 12.70 11.85
CA GLU A 208 -22.18 13.71 12.64
C GLU A 208 -21.27 14.45 13.62
N GLN A 209 -20.27 13.76 14.17
CA GLN A 209 -19.28 14.39 15.07
C GLN A 209 -18.42 15.39 14.30
N VAL A 210 -18.05 15.04 13.06
CA VAL A 210 -17.30 15.93 12.18
C VAL A 210 -18.14 17.11 11.74
N ASP A 211 -19.41 16.90 11.33
CA ASP A 211 -20.30 18.01 10.96
C ASP A 211 -20.50 18.99 12.11
N ALA A 212 -20.73 18.52 13.31
CA ALA A 212 -20.92 19.37 14.51
C ALA A 212 -19.71 20.31 14.74
N LEU A 213 -18.49 19.78 14.66
CA LEU A 213 -17.28 20.60 14.80
C LEU A 213 -17.11 21.56 13.63
N LEU A 214 -17.35 21.11 12.39
CA LEU A 214 -17.23 21.96 11.20
C LEU A 214 -18.23 23.13 11.25
N VAL A 215 -19.45 22.92 11.76
CA VAL A 215 -20.44 24.01 12.00
C VAL A 215 -19.84 25.05 12.92
N GLU A 216 -19.37 24.64 14.10
CA GLU A 216 -18.75 25.54 15.09
C GLU A 216 -17.59 26.33 14.50
N VAL A 217 -16.66 25.65 13.81
CA VAL A 217 -15.47 26.28 13.23
C VAL A 217 -15.82 27.26 12.12
N VAL A 218 -16.77 26.88 11.22
CA VAL A 218 -17.23 27.76 10.13
C VAL A 218 -17.91 29.03 10.69
N GLU A 219 -18.80 28.88 11.68
CA GLU A 219 -19.48 30.01 12.31
C GLU A 219 -18.48 30.94 13.01
N ARG A 220 -17.52 30.39 13.74
CA ARG A 220 -16.48 31.14 14.44
C ARG A 220 -15.55 31.87 13.46
N MET A 221 -15.13 31.21 12.38
CA MET A 221 -14.33 31.86 11.33
C MET A 221 -15.10 32.99 10.62
N ALA A 222 -16.38 32.76 10.32
CA ALA A 222 -17.21 33.77 9.67
C ALA A 222 -17.47 35.00 10.55
N ALA A 223 -17.46 34.84 11.88
CA ALA A 223 -17.65 35.89 12.86
C ALA A 223 -16.36 36.69 13.16
N LEU A 224 -15.20 36.29 12.63
CA LEU A 224 -13.94 37.02 12.84
C LEU A 224 -14.02 38.44 12.27
N PRO A 225 -13.47 39.44 12.98
CA PRO A 225 -13.45 40.81 12.48
C PRO A 225 -12.55 40.91 11.25
N PRO A 226 -12.95 41.73 10.24
CA PRO A 226 -12.06 42.04 9.13
C PRO A 226 -10.84 42.80 9.66
N GLY A 227 -9.64 42.29 9.38
CA GLY A 227 -8.41 42.90 9.86
C GLY A 227 -8.16 44.33 9.28
N GLY A 228 -7.71 45.24 10.09
CA GLY A 228 -7.27 46.59 9.69
C GLY A 228 -8.36 47.44 9.01
N LYS A 229 -8.10 47.96 7.79
CA LYS A 229 -9.05 48.75 6.99
C LYS A 229 -9.90 47.94 6.03
N ALA A 230 -9.87 46.61 6.10
CA ALA A 230 -10.60 45.74 5.20
C ALA A 230 -12.12 45.81 5.48
N ARG A 231 -12.94 45.74 4.40
CA ARG A 231 -14.40 45.72 4.49
C ARG A 231 -14.99 44.31 4.65
N GLY A 232 -14.15 43.27 4.78
CA GLY A 232 -14.58 41.89 4.92
C GLY A 232 -13.40 40.95 5.19
N LEU A 233 -13.68 39.68 5.42
CA LEU A 233 -12.67 38.67 5.70
C LEU A 233 -11.64 38.55 4.57
N PRO A 234 -10.34 38.32 4.90
CA PRO A 234 -9.30 38.02 3.93
C PRO A 234 -9.71 36.87 2.98
N LYS A 235 -9.16 36.88 1.76
CA LYS A 235 -9.47 35.86 0.75
C LYS A 235 -9.12 34.47 1.27
N GLU A 236 -7.99 34.33 1.92
CA GLU A 236 -7.50 33.08 2.49
C GLU A 236 -8.49 32.48 3.50
N VAL A 237 -9.05 33.30 4.39
CA VAL A 237 -10.08 32.85 5.36
C VAL A 237 -11.37 32.45 4.64
N LYS A 238 -11.79 33.20 3.60
CA LYS A 238 -12.94 32.82 2.78
C LYS A 238 -12.74 31.50 2.07
N ASP A 239 -11.54 31.26 1.54
CA ASP A 239 -11.19 30.01 0.87
C ASP A 239 -11.24 28.83 1.86
N LEU A 240 -10.75 29.02 3.11
CA LEU A 240 -10.86 28.01 4.17
C LEU A 240 -12.32 27.74 4.54
N VAL A 241 -13.12 28.76 4.78
CA VAL A 241 -14.56 28.63 5.09
C VAL A 241 -15.28 27.91 3.95
N GLY A 242 -14.96 28.23 2.68
CA GLY A 242 -15.51 27.55 1.51
C GLY A 242 -15.16 26.06 1.50
N ALA A 243 -13.90 25.71 1.75
CA ALA A 243 -13.47 24.30 1.81
C ALA A 243 -14.18 23.50 2.92
N LEU A 244 -14.33 24.11 4.12
CA LEU A 244 -15.02 23.47 5.23
C LEU A 244 -16.51 23.29 4.97
N LYS A 245 -17.18 24.26 4.30
CA LYS A 245 -18.58 24.14 3.87
C LYS A 245 -18.73 23.05 2.82
N ALA A 246 -17.85 23.00 1.84
CA ALA A 246 -17.86 21.95 0.82
C ALA A 246 -17.72 20.56 1.46
N ARG A 247 -16.82 20.38 2.42
CA ARG A 247 -16.67 19.13 3.18
C ARG A 247 -17.96 18.75 3.90
N ARG A 248 -18.64 19.71 4.52
CA ARG A 248 -19.93 19.46 5.18
C ARG A 248 -20.99 18.92 4.21
N GLN A 249 -20.98 19.38 2.95
CA GLN A 249 -21.88 18.88 1.91
C GLN A 249 -21.49 17.47 1.42
N VAL A 250 -20.24 17.02 1.63
CA VAL A 250 -19.78 15.65 1.33
C VAL A 250 -20.16 14.65 2.44
N LEU A 251 -20.33 15.08 3.70
CA LEU A 251 -20.64 14.17 4.81
C LEU A 251 -21.94 13.34 4.62
N PRO A 252 -23.04 13.88 4.06
CA PRO A 252 -24.22 13.07 3.74
C PRO A 252 -23.92 11.97 2.71
N LEU A 253 -23.03 12.22 1.75
CA LEU A 253 -22.57 11.19 0.78
C LEU A 253 -21.76 10.10 1.49
N VAL A 254 -20.89 10.49 2.42
CA VAL A 254 -20.16 9.53 3.26
C VAL A 254 -21.12 8.66 4.06
N ARG A 255 -22.16 9.25 4.67
CA ARG A 255 -23.19 8.49 5.38
C ARG A 255 -23.89 7.50 4.45
N ALA A 256 -24.34 7.95 3.29
CA ALA A 256 -25.00 7.10 2.29
C ALA A 256 -24.09 5.96 1.80
N TYR A 257 -22.78 6.24 1.65
CA TYR A 257 -21.77 5.22 1.29
C TYR A 257 -21.62 4.16 2.39
N LEU A 258 -21.51 4.57 3.65
CA LEU A 258 -21.45 3.64 4.79
C LEU A 258 -22.72 2.79 4.89
N ASP A 259 -23.89 3.39 4.68
CA ASP A 259 -25.18 2.68 4.70
C ASP A 259 -25.30 1.71 3.51
N LEU A 260 -24.80 2.09 2.34
CA LEU A 260 -24.76 1.21 1.17
C LEU A 260 -23.86 -0.01 1.43
N LYS A 261 -22.67 0.16 2.01
CA LYS A 261 -21.79 -0.96 2.42
C LYS A 261 -22.52 -1.90 3.38
N ARG A 262 -23.17 -1.37 4.43
CA ARG A 262 -23.93 -2.19 5.39
C ARG A 262 -25.08 -2.95 4.72
N SER A 263 -25.83 -2.29 3.83
CA SER A 263 -26.97 -2.91 3.13
C SER A 263 -26.58 -4.05 2.19
N ARG A 264 -25.30 -4.12 1.82
CA ARG A 264 -24.73 -5.15 0.93
C ARG A 264 -23.77 -6.10 1.64
N ASP A 265 -23.78 -6.13 2.97
CA ASP A 265 -22.87 -6.92 3.80
C ASP A 265 -21.41 -6.81 3.30
N ALA A 266 -20.94 -5.58 3.09
CA ALA A 266 -19.62 -5.28 2.54
C ALA A 266 -18.80 -4.41 3.50
N LEU A 267 -17.52 -4.71 3.63
CA LEU A 267 -16.54 -4.00 4.45
C LEU A 267 -15.32 -3.70 3.59
N ASP A 268 -14.66 -2.58 3.82
CA ASP A 268 -13.28 -2.37 3.36
C ASP A 268 -12.27 -2.66 4.49
N PHE A 269 -10.98 -2.50 4.20
CA PHE A 269 -9.93 -2.76 5.18
C PHE A 269 -9.98 -1.82 6.39
N ALA A 270 -10.41 -0.56 6.19
CA ALA A 270 -10.56 0.41 7.27
C ALA A 270 -11.73 0.04 8.18
N ASP A 271 -12.87 -0.35 7.59
CA ASP A 271 -14.03 -0.84 8.36
C ASP A 271 -13.69 -2.07 9.21
N GLN A 272 -12.98 -3.05 8.60
CA GLN A 272 -12.60 -4.28 9.30
C GLN A 272 -11.77 -3.97 10.54
N LEU A 273 -10.82 -3.04 10.40
CA LEU A 273 -9.96 -2.62 11.50
C LEU A 273 -10.75 -1.83 12.57
N ALA A 274 -11.58 -0.89 12.13
CA ALA A 274 -12.44 -0.10 13.03
C ALA A 274 -13.42 -0.98 13.82
N LEU A 275 -14.04 -1.98 13.16
CA LEU A 275 -14.91 -2.96 13.82
C LEU A 275 -14.15 -3.79 14.87
N ALA A 276 -12.95 -4.28 14.54
CA ALA A 276 -12.11 -4.99 15.50
C ALA A 276 -11.76 -4.12 16.71
N ALA A 277 -11.44 -2.83 16.47
CA ALA A 277 -11.14 -1.88 17.53
C ALA A 277 -12.36 -1.60 18.42
N ARG A 278 -13.54 -1.41 17.82
CA ARG A 278 -14.82 -1.26 18.55
C ARG A 278 -15.17 -2.51 19.35
N LEU A 279 -15.05 -3.71 18.76
CA LEU A 279 -15.25 -4.98 19.46
C LEU A 279 -14.36 -5.09 20.70
N ALA A 280 -13.08 -4.80 20.57
CA ALA A 280 -12.15 -4.88 21.69
C ALA A 280 -12.39 -3.81 22.76
N ARG A 281 -12.77 -2.59 22.36
CA ARG A 281 -13.03 -1.47 23.27
C ARG A 281 -14.36 -1.63 24.02
N ASP A 282 -15.42 -1.99 23.29
CA ASP A 282 -16.79 -1.97 23.82
C ASP A 282 -17.18 -3.30 24.50
N LEU A 283 -16.44 -4.39 24.25
CA LEU A 283 -16.65 -5.72 24.80
C LEU A 283 -15.39 -6.23 25.52
N PRO A 284 -15.15 -5.83 26.78
CA PRO A 284 -13.92 -6.15 27.51
C PRO A 284 -13.62 -7.66 27.67
N GLU A 285 -14.64 -8.50 27.55
CA GLU A 285 -14.51 -9.95 27.56
C GLU A 285 -13.69 -10.49 26.39
N ILE A 286 -13.69 -9.84 25.23
CA ILE A 286 -12.83 -10.22 24.08
C ILE A 286 -11.36 -10.04 24.47
N GLY A 287 -11.01 -8.91 25.07
CA GLY A 287 -9.66 -8.70 25.60
C GLY A 287 -9.29 -9.72 26.66
N ALA A 288 -10.22 -10.10 27.55
CA ALA A 288 -9.97 -11.13 28.56
C ALA A 288 -9.72 -12.51 27.91
N MET A 289 -10.45 -12.89 26.87
CA MET A 289 -10.23 -14.14 26.13
C MET A 289 -8.87 -14.15 25.43
N GLU A 290 -8.49 -13.08 24.77
CA GLU A 290 -7.18 -12.98 24.08
C GLU A 290 -6.01 -12.99 25.10
N ARG A 291 -6.18 -12.37 26.29
CA ARG A 291 -5.19 -12.45 27.37
C ARG A 291 -5.08 -13.84 28.02
N GLN A 292 -6.11 -14.66 27.94
CA GLN A 292 -6.03 -16.07 28.37
C GLN A 292 -5.30 -16.92 27.32
N ARG A 293 -5.48 -16.62 26.03
CA ARG A 293 -4.86 -17.31 24.91
C ARG A 293 -3.38 -17.01 24.77
N PHE A 294 -3.01 -15.74 24.87
CA PHE A 294 -1.64 -15.30 24.71
C PHE A 294 -1.01 -14.84 26.04
N ARG A 295 0.28 -15.07 26.20
CA ARG A 295 1.08 -14.63 27.34
C ARG A 295 2.22 -13.67 26.97
N ALA A 296 2.58 -13.61 25.69
CA ALA A 296 3.54 -12.66 25.16
C ALA A 296 3.07 -12.16 23.80
N VAL A 297 3.16 -10.85 23.59
CA VAL A 297 2.80 -10.16 22.35
C VAL A 297 4.02 -9.41 21.81
N LEU A 298 4.31 -9.59 20.52
CA LEU A 298 5.38 -8.90 19.81
C LEU A 298 4.79 -8.09 18.67
N LEU A 299 5.09 -6.80 18.64
CA LEU A 299 4.61 -5.85 17.64
C LEU A 299 5.81 -5.36 16.82
N ASP A 300 5.88 -5.71 15.54
CA ASP A 300 6.94 -5.27 14.63
C ASP A 300 6.49 -4.04 13.84
N GLU A 301 7.46 -3.21 13.43
CA GLU A 301 7.25 -1.96 12.69
C GLU A 301 6.22 -1.04 13.39
N PHE A 302 6.25 -0.98 14.71
CA PHE A 302 5.23 -0.31 15.52
C PHE A 302 5.06 1.18 15.20
N GLN A 303 6.07 1.85 14.63
CA GLN A 303 5.97 3.23 14.17
C GLN A 303 4.97 3.45 13.04
N ASP A 304 4.56 2.39 12.34
CA ASP A 304 3.57 2.46 11.25
C ASP A 304 2.15 2.11 11.74
N THR A 305 1.97 1.91 13.03
CA THR A 305 0.68 1.56 13.64
C THR A 305 -0.27 2.77 13.57
N SER A 306 -1.48 2.52 13.10
CA SER A 306 -2.56 3.49 12.99
C SER A 306 -3.31 3.68 14.31
N GLU A 307 -4.20 4.70 14.38
CA GLU A 307 -4.95 4.97 15.61
C GLU A 307 -5.95 3.86 15.92
N ALA A 308 -6.68 3.36 14.92
CA ALA A 308 -7.59 2.22 15.12
C ALA A 308 -6.84 0.96 15.61
N GLN A 309 -5.64 0.70 15.05
CA GLN A 309 -4.79 -0.39 15.53
C GLN A 309 -4.32 -0.15 16.97
N MET A 310 -3.98 1.08 17.32
CA MET A 310 -3.58 1.44 18.67
C MET A 310 -4.72 1.17 19.67
N VAL A 311 -5.94 1.61 19.34
CA VAL A 311 -7.13 1.35 20.17
C VAL A 311 -7.39 -0.15 20.31
N LEU A 312 -7.30 -0.90 19.20
CA LEU A 312 -7.44 -2.36 19.20
C LEU A 312 -6.45 -3.01 20.16
N LEU A 313 -5.15 -2.76 19.96
CA LEU A 313 -4.09 -3.39 20.74
C LEU A 313 -4.13 -3.01 22.22
N HIS A 314 -4.38 -1.73 22.50
CA HIS A 314 -4.52 -1.24 23.87
C HIS A 314 -5.71 -1.91 24.57
N SER A 315 -6.89 -1.97 23.94
CA SER A 315 -8.09 -2.59 24.51
C SER A 315 -7.92 -4.08 24.76
N LEU A 316 -7.22 -4.78 23.86
CA LEU A 316 -6.96 -6.22 24.02
C LEU A 316 -5.92 -6.51 25.11
N PHE A 317 -4.80 -5.78 25.14
CA PHE A 317 -3.61 -6.21 25.86
C PHE A 317 -3.24 -5.34 27.06
N ALA A 318 -3.68 -4.07 27.14
CA ALA A 318 -3.34 -3.21 28.28
C ALA A 318 -4.21 -3.44 29.53
N GLY A 319 -5.40 -4.01 29.41
CA GLY A 319 -6.28 -4.46 30.50
C GLY A 319 -6.60 -3.42 31.58
N ALA A 320 -7.88 -3.28 31.97
CA ALA A 320 -8.27 -2.49 33.13
C ALA A 320 -7.81 -3.17 34.44
N GLY A 321 -7.15 -2.41 35.35
CA GLY A 321 -6.84 -2.89 36.69
C GLY A 321 -5.50 -3.62 36.87
N GLY A 322 -4.50 -3.35 36.02
CA GLY A 322 -3.11 -3.85 36.27
C GLY A 322 -2.81 -5.25 35.72
N SER A 323 -3.72 -5.84 34.95
CA SER A 323 -3.54 -7.14 34.27
C SER A 323 -3.10 -6.97 32.82
N SER A 324 -2.07 -6.12 32.56
CA SER A 324 -1.54 -5.97 31.22
C SER A 324 -0.66 -7.16 30.81
N LEU A 325 -0.82 -7.60 29.53
CA LEU A 325 0.10 -8.58 28.96
C LEU A 325 1.48 -7.94 28.71
N PRO A 326 2.56 -8.74 28.75
CA PRO A 326 3.86 -8.31 28.30
C PRO A 326 3.84 -8.06 26.79
N VAL A 327 3.75 -6.79 26.39
CA VAL A 327 3.81 -6.35 25.00
C VAL A 327 5.22 -5.85 24.71
N THR A 328 5.90 -6.45 23.75
CA THR A 328 7.18 -5.96 23.22
C THR A 328 6.93 -5.29 21.89
N ALA A 329 7.01 -3.97 21.83
CA ALA A 329 6.91 -3.20 20.58
C ALA A 329 8.31 -2.84 20.07
N VAL A 330 8.53 -3.04 18.77
CA VAL A 330 9.80 -2.72 18.10
C VAL A 330 9.52 -1.78 16.94
N GLY A 331 10.27 -0.69 16.87
CA GLY A 331 10.09 0.30 15.81
C GLY A 331 11.26 1.26 15.65
N ASP A 332 11.25 1.98 14.50
CA ASP A 332 12.21 3.03 14.20
C ASP A 332 11.45 4.32 13.84
N PRO A 333 11.49 5.36 14.69
CA PRO A 333 10.79 6.62 14.41
C PRO A 333 11.23 7.27 13.08
N HIS A 334 12.49 7.04 12.65
CA HIS A 334 13.02 7.57 11.40
C HIS A 334 12.55 6.78 10.15
N GLN A 335 11.89 5.64 10.33
CA GLN A 335 11.31 4.82 9.28
C GLN A 335 9.78 4.90 9.20
N SER A 336 9.15 5.83 9.91
CA SER A 336 7.71 6.10 9.80
C SER A 336 7.43 6.85 8.50
N ILE A 337 7.07 6.13 7.44
CA ILE A 337 6.84 6.69 6.09
C ILE A 337 5.42 6.46 5.56
N TYR A 338 4.53 5.94 6.39
CA TYR A 338 3.13 5.62 6.03
C TYR A 338 2.12 6.57 6.70
N GLY A 339 2.51 7.81 7.01
CA GLY A 339 1.60 8.83 7.54
C GLY A 339 0.35 9.06 6.68
N TRP A 340 0.48 8.92 5.36
CA TRP A 340 -0.62 8.99 4.41
C TRP A 340 -1.57 7.76 4.45
N ARG A 341 -1.25 6.73 5.23
CA ARG A 341 -2.08 5.55 5.55
C ARG A 341 -2.55 5.56 7.00
N GLY A 342 -2.59 6.70 7.66
CA GLY A 342 -3.05 6.81 9.04
C GLY A 342 -1.99 6.49 10.12
N ALA A 343 -0.73 6.19 9.76
CA ALA A 343 0.32 6.03 10.75
C ALA A 343 0.59 7.36 11.48
N SER A 344 0.59 7.33 12.81
CA SER A 344 0.85 8.52 13.62
C SER A 344 2.31 8.62 14.03
N ALA A 345 2.91 9.80 13.84
CA ALA A 345 4.27 10.07 14.31
C ALA A 345 4.42 9.96 15.85
N THR A 346 3.30 10.00 16.58
CA THR A 346 3.28 9.92 18.06
C THR A 346 3.17 8.50 18.60
N THR A 347 2.99 7.49 17.74
CA THR A 347 2.71 6.10 18.13
C THR A 347 3.75 5.55 19.11
N LEU A 348 5.04 5.68 18.79
CA LEU A 348 6.12 5.17 19.65
C LEU A 348 6.20 5.92 20.98
N SER A 349 6.03 7.25 20.99
CA SER A 349 6.10 8.05 22.22
C SER A 349 4.92 7.81 23.16
N ARG A 350 3.78 7.40 22.61
CA ARG A 350 2.57 7.06 23.40
C ARG A 350 2.63 5.66 24.02
N PHE A 351 3.47 4.76 23.48
CA PHE A 351 3.54 3.37 23.96
C PHE A 351 3.80 3.25 25.47
N PRO A 352 4.77 3.95 26.09
CA PRO A 352 5.01 3.85 27.52
C PRO A 352 3.80 4.22 28.37
N ARG A 353 3.03 5.22 27.96
CA ARG A 353 1.81 5.67 28.64
C ARG A 353 0.66 4.68 28.48
N LEU A 354 0.49 4.11 27.29
CA LEU A 354 -0.67 3.27 26.94
C LEU A 354 -0.52 1.83 27.45
N PHE A 355 0.69 1.26 27.34
CA PHE A 355 0.94 -0.15 27.70
C PHE A 355 1.72 -0.29 29.02
N GLY A 356 2.29 0.81 29.51
CA GLY A 356 3.05 0.81 30.77
C GLY A 356 2.16 0.61 31.98
N ARG A 357 2.80 0.26 33.09
CA ARG A 357 2.14 0.14 34.39
C ARG A 357 2.14 1.51 35.09
N PRO A 358 1.08 1.86 35.82
CA PRO A 358 1.02 3.14 36.53
C PRO A 358 2.11 3.31 37.59
N ASP A 359 2.59 2.21 38.15
CA ASP A 359 3.53 2.13 39.25
C ASP A 359 4.99 1.91 38.82
N ALA A 360 5.24 1.66 37.53
CA ALA A 360 6.59 1.40 37.02
C ALA A 360 6.80 2.00 35.63
N PRO A 361 7.93 2.70 35.39
CA PRO A 361 8.24 3.23 34.07
C PRO A 361 8.43 2.08 33.06
N THR A 362 7.85 2.20 31.87
CA THR A 362 8.08 1.25 30.80
C THR A 362 9.53 1.30 30.35
N GLN A 363 10.17 0.14 30.25
CA GLN A 363 11.55 0.06 29.79
C GLN A 363 11.62 0.40 28.30
N VAL A 364 12.57 1.27 27.94
CA VAL A 364 12.90 1.61 26.54
C VAL A 364 14.33 1.20 26.29
N LEU A 365 14.55 0.30 25.32
CA LEU A 365 15.88 -0.24 25.00
C LEU A 365 16.25 0.08 23.55
N PRO A 366 17.48 0.55 23.30
CA PRO A 366 17.94 0.82 21.95
C PRO A 366 18.51 -0.43 21.26
N LEU A 367 18.46 -0.46 19.93
CA LEU A 367 19.28 -1.29 19.07
C LEU A 367 20.00 -0.38 18.06
N SER A 368 21.26 -0.09 18.31
CA SER A 368 22.03 0.91 17.56
C SER A 368 23.08 0.31 16.62
N THR A 369 23.44 -0.97 16.77
CA THR A 369 24.43 -1.63 15.90
C THR A 369 23.80 -2.07 14.58
N SER A 370 24.15 -1.44 13.47
CA SER A 370 23.72 -1.85 12.12
C SER A 370 24.57 -3.00 11.58
N TRP A 371 23.91 -4.10 11.24
CA TRP A 371 24.53 -5.27 10.61
C TRP A 371 24.56 -5.20 9.07
N ARG A 372 23.79 -4.26 8.52
CA ARG A 372 23.59 -4.11 7.07
C ARG A 372 24.68 -3.25 6.44
N ASN A 373 24.89 -2.05 6.95
CA ASN A 373 25.64 -1.01 6.26
C ASN A 373 27.07 -0.88 6.76
N ASP A 374 27.96 -0.47 5.87
CA ASP A 374 29.34 -0.10 6.15
C ASP A 374 29.47 1.35 6.65
N GLU A 375 30.67 1.76 7.09
CA GLU A 375 30.92 2.98 7.88
C GLU A 375 30.51 4.28 7.14
N ALA A 376 30.88 4.46 5.86
CA ALA A 376 30.56 5.68 5.13
C ALA A 376 29.06 5.87 4.91
N ILE A 377 28.32 4.76 4.70
CA ILE A 377 26.88 4.79 4.52
C ILE A 377 26.17 5.17 5.82
N LEU A 378 26.63 4.61 6.94
CA LEU A 378 26.09 4.96 8.28
C LEU A 378 26.42 6.41 8.64
N ALA A 379 27.60 6.91 8.32
CA ALA A 379 27.96 8.30 8.54
C ALA A 379 27.04 9.26 7.76
N ALA A 380 26.74 8.95 6.49
CA ALA A 380 25.80 9.71 5.68
C ALA A 380 24.37 9.64 6.24
N ALA A 381 23.87 8.45 6.61
CA ALA A 381 22.55 8.25 7.20
C ALA A 381 22.40 8.99 8.52
N ASN A 382 23.39 8.88 9.42
CA ASN A 382 23.39 9.57 10.70
C ASN A 382 23.40 11.10 10.55
N ARG A 383 24.11 11.62 9.54
CA ARG A 383 24.14 13.05 9.24
C ARG A 383 22.79 13.53 8.70
N THR A 384 22.17 12.76 7.82
CA THR A 384 20.85 13.06 7.25
C THR A 384 19.75 13.05 8.31
N SER A 385 19.79 12.07 9.24
CA SER A 385 18.79 11.94 10.31
C SER A 385 19.06 12.81 11.54
N ALA A 386 20.23 13.49 11.63
CA ALA A 386 20.58 14.30 12.79
C ALA A 386 19.52 15.36 13.17
N PRO A 387 18.90 16.11 12.21
CA PRO A 387 17.85 17.06 12.56
C PRO A 387 16.62 16.42 13.21
N LEU A 388 16.29 15.17 12.86
CA LEU A 388 15.14 14.45 13.42
C LEU A 388 15.36 14.01 14.87
N ARG A 389 16.60 13.88 15.31
CA ARG A 389 16.92 13.56 16.71
C ARG A 389 16.74 14.76 17.64
N HIS A 390 16.83 16.01 17.13
CA HIS A 390 16.63 17.19 17.93
C HIS A 390 15.14 17.41 18.20
N GLY A 391 14.74 17.28 19.47
CA GLY A 391 13.33 17.39 19.87
C GLY A 391 12.47 16.16 19.57
N ALA A 392 13.08 15.02 19.26
CA ALA A 392 12.38 13.76 19.11
C ALA A 392 11.67 13.38 20.44
N ALA A 393 10.42 12.91 20.32
CA ALA A 393 9.63 12.49 21.49
C ALA A 393 10.12 11.14 22.09
N VAL A 394 10.98 10.42 21.36
CA VAL A 394 11.65 9.19 21.78
C VAL A 394 13.12 9.29 21.39
N ASP A 395 14.01 8.98 22.34
CA ASP A 395 15.45 9.01 22.08
C ASP A 395 15.84 7.96 21.03
N VAL A 396 16.57 8.40 20.01
CA VAL A 396 17.08 7.54 18.92
C VAL A 396 18.61 7.59 18.94
N GLU A 397 19.22 6.47 19.25
CA GLU A 397 20.68 6.34 19.27
C GLU A 397 21.28 6.50 17.85
N VAL A 398 22.52 7.01 17.82
CA VAL A 398 23.32 7.08 16.61
C VAL A 398 23.71 5.69 16.17
N LEU A 399 23.46 5.34 14.91
CA LEU A 399 23.81 4.02 14.37
C LEU A 399 25.32 3.81 14.33
N ARG A 400 25.75 2.64 14.76
CA ARG A 400 27.15 2.18 14.75
C ARG A 400 27.30 1.00 13.79
N ALA A 401 28.45 0.93 13.16
CA ALA A 401 28.76 -0.19 12.31
C ALA A 401 29.01 -1.48 13.11
N ARG A 402 28.68 -2.63 12.51
CA ARG A 402 29.05 -3.93 13.05
C ARG A 402 30.57 -4.08 13.22
N PRO A 403 31.06 -4.92 14.12
CA PRO A 403 32.47 -5.26 14.17
C PRO A 403 32.94 -5.85 12.84
N GLY A 404 34.05 -5.31 12.29
CA GLY A 404 34.60 -5.73 11.02
C GLY A 404 33.86 -5.19 9.78
N ALA A 405 33.04 -4.15 9.93
CA ALA A 405 32.48 -3.44 8.81
C ALA A 405 33.58 -2.85 7.91
N GLY A 406 33.31 -2.83 6.61
CA GLY A 406 34.18 -2.16 5.65
C GLY A 406 33.99 -0.63 5.63
N PRO A 407 34.83 0.09 4.89
CA PRO A 407 34.70 1.54 4.75
C PRO A 407 33.41 1.96 4.06
N GLY A 408 32.90 1.12 3.13
CA GLY A 408 31.78 1.45 2.26
C GLY A 408 32.08 2.62 1.32
N SER A 409 31.12 3.02 0.50
CA SER A 409 31.28 4.15 -0.43
C SER A 409 29.96 4.92 -0.54
N VAL A 410 30.03 6.24 -0.48
CA VAL A 410 28.93 7.16 -0.75
C VAL A 410 29.40 8.21 -1.73
N GLN A 411 28.69 8.35 -2.85
CA GLN A 411 28.98 9.33 -3.89
C GLN A 411 27.77 10.27 -4.07
N ALA A 412 28.03 11.50 -4.44
CA ALA A 412 27.00 12.46 -4.79
C ALA A 412 27.39 13.14 -6.11
N ALA A 413 26.47 13.26 -7.03
CA ALA A 413 26.64 13.93 -8.30
C ALA A 413 25.56 15.01 -8.48
N ARG A 414 25.92 16.12 -9.12
CA ARG A 414 24.99 17.15 -9.56
C ARG A 414 25.15 17.32 -11.06
N LEU A 415 24.07 17.07 -11.78
CA LEU A 415 24.05 17.02 -13.24
C LEU A 415 23.05 18.05 -13.78
N GLU A 416 23.13 18.37 -15.06
CA GLU A 416 22.33 19.44 -15.67
C GLU A 416 20.96 18.95 -16.12
N THR A 417 20.89 17.71 -16.63
CA THR A 417 19.65 17.14 -17.16
C THR A 417 19.29 15.82 -16.48
N VAL A 418 18.05 15.37 -16.64
CA VAL A 418 17.57 14.07 -16.16
C VAL A 418 18.24 12.93 -16.94
N GLU A 419 18.49 13.15 -18.22
CA GLU A 419 19.17 12.21 -19.10
C GLU A 419 20.62 11.97 -18.67
N ASP A 420 21.35 13.05 -18.33
CA ASP A 420 22.70 12.95 -17.79
C ASP A 420 22.73 12.24 -16.43
N GLU A 421 21.74 12.52 -15.57
CA GLU A 421 21.59 11.82 -14.28
C GLU A 421 21.37 10.32 -14.52
N ALA A 422 20.46 9.96 -15.41
CA ALA A 422 20.18 8.56 -15.72
C ALA A 422 21.41 7.85 -16.32
N ALA A 423 22.11 8.49 -17.23
CA ALA A 423 23.33 7.96 -17.83
C ALA A 423 24.45 7.77 -16.80
N HIS A 424 24.60 8.74 -15.86
CA HIS A 424 25.58 8.66 -14.78
C HIS A 424 25.27 7.53 -13.81
N VAL A 425 24.01 7.39 -13.39
CA VAL A 425 23.54 6.30 -12.52
C VAL A 425 23.80 4.95 -13.18
N ALA A 426 23.44 4.81 -14.47
CA ALA A 426 23.65 3.57 -15.22
C ALA A 426 25.14 3.23 -15.37
N ALA A 427 25.99 4.24 -15.57
CA ALA A 427 27.44 4.06 -15.61
C ALA A 427 27.98 3.55 -14.27
N TRP A 428 27.64 4.25 -13.19
CA TRP A 428 28.10 3.93 -11.84
C TRP A 428 27.63 2.53 -11.39
N ILE A 429 26.39 2.14 -11.67
CA ILE A 429 25.92 0.79 -11.38
C ILE A 429 26.66 -0.22 -12.26
N GLY A 430 26.85 0.05 -13.56
CA GLY A 430 27.56 -0.83 -14.48
C GLY A 430 28.99 -1.14 -14.03
N ASP A 431 29.71 -0.14 -13.53
CA ASP A 431 31.06 -0.29 -12.99
C ASP A 431 31.14 -1.18 -11.73
N GLN A 432 30.03 -1.30 -10.98
CA GLN A 432 29.90 -2.21 -9.83
C GLN A 432 29.36 -3.59 -10.25
N TRP A 433 28.55 -3.63 -11.31
CA TRP A 433 27.85 -4.83 -11.79
C TRP A 433 28.75 -5.75 -12.58
N PHE A 434 29.71 -5.18 -13.34
CA PHE A 434 30.65 -5.92 -14.14
C PHE A 434 32.10 -5.72 -13.67
N THR A 435 32.89 -6.76 -13.79
CA THR A 435 34.39 -6.65 -13.67
C THR A 435 34.96 -5.97 -14.88
N ASP A 436 36.26 -5.54 -14.83
CA ASP A 436 37.00 -5.00 -15.97
C ASP A 436 37.03 -5.97 -17.17
N GLN A 437 36.78 -7.25 -16.96
CA GLN A 437 36.71 -8.30 -17.98
C GLN A 437 35.27 -8.52 -18.49
N GLY A 438 34.29 -7.72 -18.04
CA GLY A 438 32.89 -7.83 -18.42
C GLY A 438 32.11 -8.98 -17.77
N GLN A 439 32.67 -9.62 -16.73
CA GLN A 439 31.98 -10.69 -15.99
C GLN A 439 31.12 -10.10 -14.88
N ARG A 440 30.00 -10.79 -14.57
CA ARG A 440 29.11 -10.43 -13.48
C ARG A 440 29.82 -10.53 -12.11
N THR A 441 29.74 -9.49 -11.29
CA THR A 441 30.34 -9.47 -9.94
C THR A 441 29.49 -10.19 -8.89
N GLY A 442 28.19 -10.40 -9.15
CA GLY A 442 27.25 -10.99 -8.21
C GLY A 442 26.64 -9.99 -7.22
N VAL A 443 26.94 -8.68 -7.29
CA VAL A 443 26.33 -7.66 -6.45
C VAL A 443 24.84 -7.47 -6.82
N SER A 444 24.02 -7.22 -5.82
CA SER A 444 22.64 -6.76 -6.01
C SER A 444 22.60 -5.24 -6.17
N ALA A 445 21.70 -4.71 -7.01
CA ALA A 445 21.62 -3.27 -7.25
C ALA A 445 20.17 -2.78 -7.35
N ALA A 446 19.94 -1.56 -6.86
CA ALA A 446 18.64 -0.89 -6.97
C ALA A 446 18.76 0.60 -7.28
N VAL A 447 17.73 1.09 -8.00
CA VAL A 447 17.49 2.52 -8.22
C VAL A 447 16.21 2.90 -7.49
N LEU A 448 16.32 3.71 -6.45
CA LEU A 448 15.22 4.11 -5.59
C LEU A 448 14.68 5.48 -6.00
N CYS A 449 13.56 5.51 -6.68
CA CYS A 449 12.93 6.73 -7.18
C CYS A 449 11.87 7.27 -6.20
N ARG A 450 11.69 8.58 -6.16
CA ARG A 450 10.58 9.19 -5.39
C ARG A 450 9.25 9.08 -6.12
N LYS A 451 9.27 9.18 -7.45
CA LYS A 451 8.08 9.14 -8.31
C LYS A 451 8.27 8.11 -9.42
N ARG A 452 7.18 7.45 -9.83
CA ARG A 452 7.21 6.48 -10.93
C ARG A 452 7.55 7.10 -12.29
N SER A 453 7.26 8.40 -12.50
CA SER A 453 7.68 9.12 -13.71
C SER A 453 9.18 9.14 -13.93
N GLN A 454 9.98 8.87 -12.89
CA GLN A 454 11.44 8.77 -12.98
C GLN A 454 11.91 7.40 -13.48
N PHE A 455 11.03 6.39 -13.58
CA PHE A 455 11.43 5.02 -13.96
C PHE A 455 11.88 4.93 -15.41
N ALA A 456 11.13 5.53 -16.35
CA ALA A 456 11.38 5.37 -17.78
C ALA A 456 12.81 5.81 -18.18
N PRO A 457 13.29 7.03 -17.87
CA PRO A 457 14.65 7.42 -18.21
C PRO A 457 15.72 6.54 -17.54
N MET A 458 15.50 6.10 -16.29
CA MET A 458 16.45 5.21 -15.60
C MET A 458 16.52 3.83 -16.26
N MET A 459 15.37 3.25 -16.62
CA MET A 459 15.30 1.96 -17.30
C MET A 459 15.98 1.99 -18.67
N GLU A 460 15.76 3.05 -19.44
CA GLU A 460 16.37 3.22 -20.75
C GLU A 460 17.89 3.33 -20.65
N ALA A 461 18.39 4.14 -19.74
CA ALA A 461 19.82 4.31 -19.50
C ALA A 461 20.49 3.00 -19.04
N LEU A 462 19.85 2.25 -18.11
CA LEU A 462 20.37 0.96 -17.65
C LEU A 462 20.42 -0.08 -18.78
N LYS A 463 19.33 -0.20 -19.56
CA LYS A 463 19.24 -1.11 -20.71
C LYS A 463 20.24 -0.77 -21.79
N SER A 464 20.49 0.52 -22.07
CA SER A 464 21.49 0.95 -23.04
C SER A 464 22.91 0.54 -22.68
N ARG A 465 23.16 0.29 -21.40
CA ARG A 465 24.43 -0.26 -20.87
C ARG A 465 24.46 -1.79 -20.79
N GLY A 466 23.43 -2.47 -21.30
CA GLY A 466 23.33 -3.93 -21.26
C GLY A 466 23.02 -4.49 -19.87
N LEU A 467 22.57 -3.66 -18.94
CA LEU A 467 22.16 -4.11 -17.61
C LEU A 467 20.74 -4.71 -17.68
N PRO A 468 20.51 -5.91 -17.11
CA PRO A 468 19.17 -6.44 -16.94
C PRO A 468 18.42 -5.58 -15.95
N VAL A 469 17.17 -5.20 -16.25
CA VAL A 469 16.36 -4.28 -15.42
C VAL A 469 15.03 -4.91 -15.08
N GLU A 470 14.70 -4.90 -13.81
CA GLU A 470 13.39 -5.29 -13.29
C GLU A 470 12.74 -4.11 -12.56
N VAL A 471 11.46 -3.87 -12.81
CA VAL A 471 10.70 -2.85 -12.11
C VAL A 471 9.82 -3.52 -11.05
N VAL A 472 10.12 -3.24 -9.78
CA VAL A 472 9.45 -3.85 -8.64
C VAL A 472 8.30 -2.97 -8.17
N GLY A 473 7.15 -3.57 -7.87
CA GLY A 473 5.98 -2.85 -7.34
C GLY A 473 5.30 -1.92 -8.37
N LEU A 474 5.51 -2.18 -9.65
CA LEU A 474 4.58 -1.70 -10.65
C LEU A 474 3.34 -2.60 -10.58
N GLY A 475 2.27 -2.08 -9.99
CA GLY A 475 0.96 -2.37 -10.49
C GLY A 475 1.02 -2.16 -12.01
N GLY A 476 0.04 -2.53 -12.74
CA GLY A 476 0.00 -2.28 -14.18
C GLY A 476 -0.04 -3.56 -14.99
N LEU A 477 -0.60 -4.62 -14.40
CA LEU A 477 -1.05 -5.79 -15.12
C LEU A 477 -1.89 -5.34 -16.33
N LEU A 478 -2.79 -4.38 -16.11
CA LEU A 478 -3.69 -3.83 -17.15
C LEU A 478 -2.96 -2.99 -18.20
N THR A 479 -1.69 -2.62 -17.98
CA THR A 479 -0.85 -1.88 -18.95
C THR A 479 0.11 -2.77 -19.69
N THR A 480 0.23 -4.06 -19.33
CA THR A 480 1.01 -5.00 -20.12
C THR A 480 0.36 -5.17 -21.50
N PRO A 481 1.14 -5.20 -22.57
CA PRO A 481 0.59 -5.20 -23.93
C PRO A 481 -0.46 -6.29 -24.17
N GLU A 482 -0.16 -7.51 -23.76
CA GLU A 482 -1.02 -8.69 -23.90
C GLU A 482 -2.35 -8.54 -23.14
N VAL A 483 -2.33 -8.07 -21.90
CA VAL A 483 -3.55 -7.87 -21.10
C VAL A 483 -4.34 -6.67 -21.62
N ALA A 484 -3.66 -5.58 -21.98
CA ALA A 484 -4.31 -4.40 -22.53
C ALA A 484 -5.03 -4.71 -23.88
N ASP A 485 -4.51 -5.64 -24.68
CA ASP A 485 -5.16 -6.08 -25.91
C ASP A 485 -6.38 -6.95 -25.61
N ILE A 486 -6.31 -7.87 -24.63
CA ILE A 486 -7.47 -8.64 -24.15
C ILE A 486 -8.57 -7.69 -23.64
N VAL A 487 -8.24 -6.77 -22.75
CA VAL A 487 -9.18 -5.79 -22.17
C VAL A 487 -9.81 -4.95 -23.29
N SER A 488 -9.02 -4.53 -24.27
CA SER A 488 -9.52 -3.76 -25.40
C SER A 488 -10.50 -4.57 -26.26
N LEU A 489 -10.21 -5.84 -26.52
CA LEU A 489 -11.12 -6.72 -27.24
C LEU A 489 -12.43 -6.94 -26.46
N LEU A 490 -12.34 -7.17 -25.15
CA LEU A 490 -13.52 -7.35 -24.29
C LEU A 490 -14.39 -6.07 -24.25
N TRP A 491 -13.79 -4.86 -24.24
CA TRP A 491 -14.52 -3.61 -24.36
C TRP A 491 -15.27 -3.50 -25.69
N VAL A 492 -14.62 -3.81 -26.81
CA VAL A 492 -15.25 -3.80 -28.15
C VAL A 492 -16.40 -4.81 -28.24
N VAL A 493 -16.28 -5.94 -27.56
CA VAL A 493 -17.36 -6.96 -27.48
C VAL A 493 -18.56 -6.43 -26.70
N GLN A 494 -18.31 -5.75 -25.57
CA GLN A 494 -19.34 -5.31 -24.62
C GLN A 494 -20.05 -4.02 -25.06
N ASP A 495 -19.30 -3.04 -25.59
CA ASP A 495 -19.79 -1.68 -25.81
C ASP A 495 -19.42 -1.17 -27.22
N PRO A 496 -20.39 -1.01 -28.11
CA PRO A 496 -20.16 -0.50 -29.46
C PRO A 496 -19.61 0.94 -29.51
N SER A 497 -19.72 1.72 -28.45
CA SER A 497 -19.20 3.10 -28.39
C SER A 497 -17.69 3.18 -28.21
N ARG A 498 -17.01 2.06 -27.82
CA ARG A 498 -15.60 2.02 -27.46
C ARG A 498 -14.67 1.93 -28.68
N GLY A 499 -14.77 2.92 -29.54
CA GLY A 499 -13.87 3.08 -30.69
C GLY A 499 -12.39 3.28 -30.28
N ASP A 500 -12.12 3.84 -29.12
CA ASP A 500 -10.79 3.98 -28.52
C ASP A 500 -10.10 2.62 -28.36
N HIS A 501 -10.78 1.64 -27.82
CA HIS A 501 -10.28 0.28 -27.67
C HIS A 501 -10.12 -0.45 -29.01
N LEU A 502 -11.06 -0.24 -29.94
CA LEU A 502 -10.92 -0.79 -31.28
C LEU A 502 -9.69 -0.23 -31.99
N MET A 503 -9.42 1.07 -31.87
CA MET A 503 -8.23 1.70 -32.47
C MET A 503 -6.93 1.05 -31.99
N ARG A 504 -6.83 0.68 -30.71
CA ARG A 504 -5.67 -0.05 -30.18
C ARG A 504 -5.44 -1.37 -30.93
N LEU A 505 -6.50 -2.15 -31.13
CA LEU A 505 -6.41 -3.42 -31.85
C LEU A 505 -6.04 -3.22 -33.32
N LEU A 506 -6.70 -2.26 -34.00
CA LEU A 506 -6.46 -1.99 -35.41
C LEU A 506 -5.05 -1.52 -35.71
N THR A 507 -4.46 -0.70 -34.83
CA THR A 507 -3.09 -0.17 -35.00
C THR A 507 -2.02 -1.09 -34.42
N GLY A 508 -2.41 -2.07 -33.60
CA GLY A 508 -1.53 -3.06 -33.00
C GLY A 508 -0.95 -4.05 -34.03
N PRO A 509 0.06 -4.84 -33.64
CA PRO A 509 0.80 -5.71 -34.56
C PRO A 509 -0.06 -6.80 -35.21
N GLY A 510 -1.14 -7.25 -34.57
CA GLY A 510 -2.05 -8.26 -35.11
C GLY A 510 -2.79 -7.84 -36.36
N TYR A 511 -3.20 -6.57 -36.44
CA TYR A 511 -3.98 -6.03 -37.55
C TYR A 511 -3.24 -4.96 -38.36
N ALA A 512 -2.38 -4.15 -37.77
CA ALA A 512 -1.46 -3.19 -38.36
C ALA A 512 -2.09 -2.37 -39.53
N LEU A 513 -3.25 -1.72 -39.26
CA LEU A 513 -3.90 -0.82 -40.26
C LEU A 513 -3.20 0.53 -40.29
N GLY A 514 -2.95 1.03 -41.50
CA GLY A 514 -2.38 2.35 -41.71
C GLY A 514 -3.40 3.48 -41.68
N PRO A 515 -2.95 4.75 -41.60
CA PRO A 515 -3.84 5.92 -41.50
C PRO A 515 -4.88 6.03 -42.67
N ALA A 516 -4.53 5.64 -43.90
CA ALA A 516 -5.42 5.68 -45.02
C ALA A 516 -6.62 4.72 -44.89
N ASP A 517 -6.35 3.50 -44.37
CA ASP A 517 -7.40 2.50 -44.11
C ASP A 517 -8.29 2.92 -42.94
N LEU A 518 -7.69 3.53 -41.91
CA LEU A 518 -8.41 4.06 -40.74
C LEU A 518 -9.33 5.23 -41.14
N ASP A 519 -8.89 6.14 -42.03
CA ASP A 519 -9.73 7.22 -42.59
C ASP A 519 -10.87 6.65 -43.43
N GLY A 520 -10.58 5.61 -44.23
CA GLY A 520 -11.61 4.86 -44.94
C GLY A 520 -12.68 4.29 -44.02
N LEU A 521 -12.29 3.60 -42.96
CA LEU A 521 -13.22 3.02 -41.98
C LEU A 521 -14.02 4.10 -41.24
N ALA A 522 -13.37 5.18 -40.81
CA ALA A 522 -14.04 6.31 -40.16
C ALA A 522 -15.03 7.03 -41.09
N THR A 523 -14.69 7.16 -42.37
CA THR A 523 -15.60 7.75 -43.38
C THR A 523 -16.81 6.85 -43.60
N TRP A 524 -16.60 5.54 -43.64
CA TRP A 524 -17.71 4.58 -43.75
C TRP A 524 -18.62 4.63 -42.51
N SER A 525 -18.07 4.67 -41.30
CA SER A 525 -18.83 4.81 -40.05
C SER A 525 -19.77 6.05 -40.12
N ARG A 526 -19.24 7.20 -40.54
CA ARG A 526 -20.03 8.42 -40.71
C ARG A 526 -21.15 8.26 -41.78
N GLN A 527 -20.89 7.46 -42.79
CA GLN A 527 -21.89 7.19 -43.85
C GLN A 527 -23.00 6.27 -43.33
N LEU A 528 -22.67 5.22 -42.56
CA LEU A 528 -23.66 4.36 -41.93
C LEU A 528 -24.58 5.17 -41.01
N GLN A 529 -24.04 6.00 -40.15
CA GLN A 529 -24.82 6.84 -39.25
C GLN A 529 -25.77 7.78 -39.99
N ARG A 530 -25.34 8.38 -41.15
CA ARG A 530 -26.20 9.20 -41.97
C ARG A 530 -27.33 8.39 -42.60
N ARG A 531 -27.05 7.16 -43.06
CA ARG A 531 -28.04 6.24 -43.61
C ARG A 531 -29.08 5.89 -42.53
N ASP A 532 -28.68 5.55 -41.35
CA ASP A 532 -29.54 5.12 -40.26
C ASP A 532 -30.39 6.27 -39.72
N ARG A 533 -29.83 7.48 -39.64
CA ARG A 533 -30.58 8.70 -39.33
C ARG A 533 -31.63 9.01 -40.43
N ALA A 534 -31.32 8.77 -41.69
CA ALA A 534 -32.26 8.96 -42.78
C ALA A 534 -33.38 7.91 -42.78
N ALA A 535 -33.10 6.69 -42.37
CA ALA A 535 -34.06 5.58 -42.23
C ALA A 535 -34.96 5.73 -41.00
N GLY A 536 -34.43 6.32 -39.89
CA GLY A 536 -35.13 6.53 -38.64
C GLY A 536 -35.79 7.92 -38.50
N ALA A 537 -36.01 8.66 -39.58
CA ALA A 537 -36.47 10.05 -39.57
C ALA A 537 -37.76 10.26 -38.76
N ALA A 538 -37.58 10.61 -37.46
CA ALA A 538 -38.59 11.28 -36.68
C ALA A 538 -38.81 12.73 -37.18
N PRO A 539 -40.00 13.33 -36.95
CA PRO A 539 -40.33 14.67 -37.43
C PRO A 539 -39.29 15.71 -37.00
N ARG A 540 -38.96 16.64 -37.91
CA ARG A 540 -37.89 17.65 -37.81
C ARG A 540 -37.98 18.67 -36.65
N ASP A 541 -38.95 18.53 -35.73
CA ASP A 541 -39.22 19.50 -34.66
C ASP A 541 -38.65 19.15 -33.29
N GLN A 542 -37.87 18.08 -33.15
CA GLN A 542 -37.13 17.77 -31.92
C GLN A 542 -35.64 17.67 -32.26
N GLU A 543 -34.87 18.69 -31.85
CA GLU A 543 -33.40 18.55 -31.77
C GLU A 543 -33.08 17.41 -30.78
N PRO A 544 -32.30 16.39 -31.21
CA PRO A 544 -31.89 15.34 -30.29
C PRO A 544 -31.01 15.95 -29.18
N GLU A 545 -31.38 15.75 -27.92
CA GLU A 545 -30.64 16.24 -26.75
C GLU A 545 -29.19 15.67 -26.65
N THR A 546 -28.87 14.65 -27.43
CA THR A 546 -27.53 14.03 -27.49
C THR A 546 -27.10 13.83 -28.93
N VAL A 547 -25.94 14.37 -29.27
CA VAL A 547 -25.27 14.10 -30.57
C VAL A 547 -24.66 12.70 -30.48
N GLU A 548 -25.30 11.70 -31.09
CA GLU A 548 -24.67 10.38 -31.26
C GLU A 548 -23.39 10.50 -32.09
N VAL A 549 -22.27 10.12 -31.50
CA VAL A 549 -20.98 10.11 -32.19
C VAL A 549 -20.85 8.82 -33.01
N PRO A 550 -20.43 8.90 -34.29
CA PRO A 550 -20.25 7.70 -35.13
C PRO A 550 -19.25 6.74 -34.50
N SER A 551 -19.62 5.47 -34.32
CA SER A 551 -18.74 4.44 -33.78
C SER A 551 -18.08 3.63 -34.91
N ILE A 552 -16.75 3.53 -34.87
CA ILE A 552 -16.00 2.64 -35.78
C ILE A 552 -16.21 1.16 -35.45
N VAL A 553 -16.73 0.83 -34.25
CA VAL A 553 -17.11 -0.55 -33.90
C VAL A 553 -18.32 -1.00 -34.68
N GLU A 554 -19.32 -0.13 -34.87
CA GLU A 554 -20.47 -0.42 -35.73
C GLU A 554 -20.07 -0.61 -37.21
N ALA A 555 -19.09 0.18 -37.68
CA ALA A 555 -18.51 0.01 -39.01
C ALA A 555 -17.77 -1.30 -39.21
N LEU A 556 -17.28 -1.93 -38.13
CA LEU A 556 -16.71 -3.27 -38.16
C LEU A 556 -17.79 -4.36 -38.35
N ASP A 557 -18.97 -4.15 -37.77
CA ASP A 557 -20.08 -5.09 -37.90
C ASP A 557 -20.68 -5.09 -39.34
N GLU A 558 -20.65 -3.92 -40.01
CA GLU A 558 -21.12 -3.75 -41.41
C GLU A 558 -20.00 -3.07 -42.22
N LEU A 559 -19.10 -3.85 -42.78
CA LEU A 559 -17.99 -3.35 -43.59
C LEU A 559 -18.45 -2.85 -44.95
N PRO A 560 -17.77 -1.85 -45.56
CA PRO A 560 -18.11 -1.35 -46.87
C PRO A 560 -18.01 -2.46 -47.95
N PRO A 561 -18.83 -2.44 -49.01
CA PRO A 561 -18.72 -3.41 -50.08
C PRO A 561 -17.35 -3.33 -50.79
N PRO A 562 -16.92 -4.42 -51.46
CA PRO A 562 -15.68 -4.38 -52.25
C PRO A 562 -15.74 -3.26 -53.30
N GLY A 563 -14.64 -2.48 -53.42
CA GLY A 563 -14.60 -1.35 -54.37
C GLY A 563 -15.30 -0.08 -53.91
N TRP A 564 -15.77 -0.01 -52.66
CA TRP A 564 -16.35 1.23 -52.13
C TRP A 564 -15.30 2.34 -52.11
N SER A 565 -15.73 3.56 -52.43
CA SER A 565 -14.96 4.78 -52.32
C SER A 565 -15.77 5.87 -51.62
N GLY A 566 -15.18 6.55 -50.68
CA GLY A 566 -15.75 7.70 -49.98
C GLY A 566 -15.79 8.97 -50.85
N PRO A 567 -16.43 10.06 -50.36
CA PRO A 567 -16.60 11.30 -51.11
C PRO A 567 -15.29 11.94 -51.60
N ASP A 568 -14.20 11.82 -50.84
CA ASP A 568 -12.88 12.39 -51.16
C ASP A 568 -11.88 11.31 -51.59
N GLY A 569 -12.39 10.15 -52.09
CA GLY A 569 -11.54 9.06 -52.54
C GLY A 569 -11.03 8.12 -51.47
N GLN A 570 -11.53 8.21 -50.21
CA GLN A 570 -11.21 7.26 -49.19
C GLN A 570 -11.60 5.83 -49.59
N ALA A 571 -10.76 4.86 -49.29
CA ALA A 571 -11.00 3.46 -49.60
C ALA A 571 -10.34 2.57 -48.59
N LEU A 572 -10.78 1.31 -48.51
CA LEU A 572 -10.03 0.27 -47.77
C LEU A 572 -9.15 -0.51 -48.73
N SER A 573 -7.89 -0.68 -48.37
CA SER A 573 -7.01 -1.62 -49.07
C SER A 573 -7.56 -3.05 -48.96
N GLU A 574 -7.26 -3.91 -49.90
CA GLU A 574 -7.68 -5.31 -49.88
C GLU A 574 -7.13 -6.04 -48.63
N THR A 575 -5.90 -5.73 -48.24
CA THR A 575 -5.26 -6.25 -47.04
C THR A 575 -6.00 -5.81 -45.77
N ALA A 576 -6.35 -4.51 -45.67
CA ALA A 576 -7.07 -4.00 -44.50
C ALA A 576 -8.47 -4.62 -44.44
N ARG A 577 -9.15 -4.73 -45.60
CA ARG A 577 -10.47 -5.38 -45.68
C ARG A 577 -10.44 -6.81 -45.15
N HIS A 578 -9.45 -7.62 -45.57
CA HIS A 578 -9.30 -9.00 -45.11
C HIS A 578 -9.07 -9.07 -43.56
N ARG A 579 -8.24 -8.20 -43.04
CA ARG A 579 -7.96 -8.10 -41.60
C ARG A 579 -9.19 -7.65 -40.80
N LEU A 580 -9.96 -6.68 -41.31
CA LEU A 580 -11.20 -6.22 -40.70
C LEU A 580 -12.27 -7.32 -40.68
N VAL A 581 -12.42 -8.10 -41.77
CA VAL A 581 -13.32 -9.25 -41.79
C VAL A 581 -12.94 -10.27 -40.70
N SER A 582 -11.67 -10.60 -40.57
CA SER A 582 -11.18 -11.52 -39.53
C SER A 582 -11.49 -11.00 -38.13
N LEU A 583 -11.23 -9.71 -37.85
CA LEU A 583 -11.56 -9.10 -36.57
C LEU A 583 -13.07 -9.08 -36.28
N ALA A 584 -13.90 -8.77 -37.31
CA ALA A 584 -15.35 -8.81 -37.18
C ALA A 584 -15.88 -10.20 -36.81
N GLU A 585 -15.29 -11.26 -37.36
CA GLU A 585 -15.61 -12.63 -37.00
C GLU A 585 -15.23 -12.97 -35.55
N VAL A 586 -14.04 -12.52 -35.09
CA VAL A 586 -13.61 -12.67 -33.71
C VAL A 586 -14.57 -11.96 -32.75
N VAL A 587 -14.92 -10.70 -33.00
CA VAL A 587 -15.84 -9.92 -32.14
C VAL A 587 -17.22 -10.59 -32.11
N ARG A 588 -17.76 -11.02 -33.27
CA ARG A 588 -19.07 -11.67 -33.35
C ARG A 588 -19.08 -13.00 -32.58
N ARG A 589 -18.00 -13.80 -32.69
CA ARG A 589 -17.84 -15.05 -31.93
C ARG A 589 -17.85 -14.80 -30.44
N LEU A 590 -17.07 -13.85 -29.96
CA LEU A 590 -16.96 -13.54 -28.54
C LEU A 590 -18.27 -12.96 -27.97
N ARG A 591 -19.01 -12.15 -28.73
CA ARG A 591 -20.35 -11.69 -28.32
C ARG A 591 -21.31 -12.87 -28.08
N GLY A 592 -21.19 -13.95 -28.86
CA GLY A 592 -21.94 -15.20 -28.62
C GLY A 592 -21.47 -16.00 -27.37
N LEU A 593 -20.31 -15.68 -26.80
CA LEU A 593 -19.70 -16.37 -25.67
C LEU A 593 -19.77 -15.59 -24.35
N THR A 594 -20.46 -14.44 -24.32
CA THR A 594 -20.57 -13.59 -23.09
C THR A 594 -21.28 -14.25 -21.92
N GLY A 595 -21.88 -15.43 -22.12
CA GLY A 595 -22.43 -16.27 -21.05
C GLY A 595 -21.42 -17.19 -20.34
N LEU A 596 -20.17 -17.24 -20.79
CA LEU A 596 -19.09 -17.97 -20.12
C LEU A 596 -18.70 -17.26 -18.80
N SER A 597 -17.94 -17.97 -17.95
CA SER A 597 -17.28 -17.30 -16.84
C SER A 597 -16.31 -16.24 -17.35
N LEU A 598 -16.08 -15.16 -16.57
CA LEU A 598 -15.19 -14.07 -17.00
C LEU A 598 -13.76 -14.56 -17.26
N ALA A 599 -13.27 -15.53 -16.49
CA ALA A 599 -11.95 -16.14 -16.69
C ALA A 599 -11.91 -16.94 -18.01
N ASP A 600 -12.94 -17.72 -18.31
CA ASP A 600 -13.02 -18.47 -19.56
C ASP A 600 -13.16 -17.53 -20.78
N LEU A 601 -13.94 -16.46 -20.64
CA LEU A 601 -14.09 -15.44 -21.70
C LEU A 601 -12.77 -14.71 -21.96
N ALA A 602 -11.99 -14.41 -20.91
CA ALA A 602 -10.64 -13.85 -21.03
C ALA A 602 -9.71 -14.82 -21.79
N GLY A 603 -9.77 -16.10 -21.47
CA GLY A 603 -9.01 -17.15 -22.17
C GLY A 603 -9.43 -17.32 -23.66
N GLU A 604 -10.72 -17.15 -23.98
CA GLU A 604 -11.18 -17.14 -25.37
C GLU A 604 -10.67 -15.89 -26.14
N ALA A 605 -10.63 -14.73 -25.47
CA ALA A 605 -10.05 -13.52 -26.04
C ALA A 605 -8.54 -13.64 -26.27
N GLU A 606 -7.80 -14.24 -25.32
CA GLU A 606 -6.37 -14.59 -25.44
C GLU A 606 -6.12 -15.42 -26.70
N ARG A 607 -6.84 -16.54 -26.85
CA ARG A 607 -6.71 -17.42 -28.00
C ARG A 607 -7.11 -16.76 -29.31
N ALA A 608 -8.15 -15.94 -29.29
CA ALA A 608 -8.61 -15.22 -30.48
C ALA A 608 -7.60 -14.19 -31.00
N LEU A 609 -6.80 -13.62 -30.11
CA LEU A 609 -5.71 -12.70 -30.47
C LEU A 609 -4.37 -13.44 -30.72
N GLY A 610 -4.29 -14.75 -30.50
CA GLY A 610 -3.06 -15.55 -30.64
C GLY A 610 -1.98 -15.21 -29.60
N LEU A 611 -2.37 -14.61 -28.49
CA LEU A 611 -1.43 -14.16 -27.43
C LEU A 611 -0.78 -15.32 -26.70
N ASP A 612 -1.46 -16.46 -26.60
CA ASP A 612 -0.93 -17.71 -26.08
C ASP A 612 0.32 -18.19 -26.84
N ILE A 613 0.37 -17.96 -28.16
CA ILE A 613 1.53 -18.26 -29.00
C ILE A 613 2.57 -17.14 -28.89
N GLU A 614 2.12 -15.88 -28.96
CA GLU A 614 2.99 -14.69 -28.99
C GLU A 614 3.88 -14.60 -27.74
N VAL A 615 3.32 -14.82 -26.53
CA VAL A 615 4.09 -14.74 -25.31
C VAL A 615 5.12 -15.89 -25.18
N LEU A 616 4.81 -17.08 -25.69
CA LEU A 616 5.71 -18.23 -25.67
C LEU A 616 6.83 -18.13 -26.73
N ALA A 617 6.63 -17.30 -27.76
CA ALA A 617 7.64 -17.08 -28.80
C ALA A 617 8.76 -16.11 -28.37
N ARG A 618 8.65 -15.44 -27.23
CA ARG A 618 9.65 -14.49 -26.72
C ARG A 618 10.87 -15.23 -26.16
N PRO A 619 12.07 -15.05 -26.73
CA PRO A 619 13.26 -15.84 -26.36
C PRO A 619 13.81 -15.51 -24.96
N GLU A 620 13.47 -14.36 -24.40
CA GLU A 620 13.93 -13.89 -23.08
C GLU A 620 13.17 -14.50 -21.91
N TYR A 621 12.08 -15.25 -22.14
CA TYR A 621 11.24 -15.82 -21.09
C TYR A 621 11.27 -17.36 -21.11
N THR A 622 11.11 -17.96 -19.93
CA THR A 622 10.77 -19.37 -19.80
C THR A 622 9.25 -19.55 -20.04
N PRO A 623 8.77 -20.74 -20.42
CA PRO A 623 7.34 -20.97 -20.61
C PRO A 623 6.48 -20.57 -19.40
N ALA A 624 6.98 -20.76 -18.17
CA ALA A 624 6.28 -20.38 -16.95
C ALA A 624 6.22 -18.86 -16.76
N SER A 625 7.31 -18.14 -17.02
CA SER A 625 7.36 -16.68 -16.88
C SER A 625 6.64 -15.95 -18.05
N ALA A 626 6.63 -16.56 -19.24
CA ALA A 626 5.97 -15.98 -20.41
C ALA A 626 4.45 -15.80 -20.22
N ARG A 627 3.80 -16.74 -19.55
CA ARG A 627 2.35 -16.70 -19.28
C ARG A 627 1.95 -15.95 -18.00
N ALA A 628 2.90 -15.57 -17.15
CA ALA A 628 2.63 -15.04 -15.82
C ALA A 628 1.60 -13.88 -15.80
N GLN A 629 1.59 -13.00 -16.81
CA GLN A 629 0.66 -11.88 -16.88
C GLN A 629 -0.75 -12.33 -17.33
N LEU A 630 -0.82 -13.27 -18.26
CA LEU A 630 -2.09 -13.85 -18.74
C LEU A 630 -2.77 -14.65 -17.64
N ASP A 631 -2.00 -15.46 -16.92
CA ASP A 631 -2.48 -16.27 -15.80
C ASP A 631 -2.95 -15.37 -14.64
N ALA A 632 -2.19 -14.31 -14.32
CA ALA A 632 -2.60 -13.32 -13.32
C ALA A 632 -3.91 -12.60 -13.72
N PHE A 633 -4.10 -12.30 -15.00
CA PHE A 633 -5.35 -11.68 -15.46
C PHE A 633 -6.54 -12.64 -15.37
N ALA A 634 -6.34 -13.92 -15.65
CA ALA A 634 -7.36 -14.93 -15.46
C ALA A 634 -7.75 -15.09 -13.98
N ASP A 635 -6.76 -15.04 -13.06
CA ASP A 635 -7.00 -15.05 -11.61
C ASP A 635 -7.76 -13.81 -11.14
N VAL A 636 -7.46 -12.65 -11.69
CA VAL A 636 -8.20 -11.40 -11.42
C VAL A 636 -9.67 -11.54 -11.86
N ALA A 637 -9.93 -12.09 -13.05
CA ALA A 637 -11.28 -12.30 -13.55
C ALA A 637 -12.06 -13.33 -12.69
N ALA A 638 -11.39 -14.39 -12.25
CA ALA A 638 -11.96 -15.39 -11.33
C ALA A 638 -12.27 -14.79 -9.96
N THR A 639 -11.35 -14.02 -9.40
CA THR A 639 -11.52 -13.34 -8.09
C THR A 639 -12.67 -12.34 -8.13
N PHE A 640 -12.75 -11.52 -9.18
CA PHE A 640 -13.88 -10.62 -9.36
C PHE A 640 -15.22 -11.39 -9.45
N SER A 641 -15.24 -12.50 -10.19
CA SER A 641 -16.46 -13.33 -10.30
C SER A 641 -16.93 -13.88 -8.97
N GLY A 642 -16.00 -14.21 -8.06
CA GLY A 642 -16.31 -14.69 -6.71
C GLY A 642 -16.72 -13.59 -5.73
N SER A 643 -16.33 -12.34 -5.98
CA SER A 643 -16.55 -11.22 -5.07
C SER A 643 -17.66 -10.25 -5.52
N ALA A 644 -18.08 -10.25 -6.78
CA ALA A 644 -19.08 -9.33 -7.30
C ALA A 644 -20.52 -9.85 -7.08
N ASP A 645 -21.45 -8.92 -6.78
CA ASP A 645 -22.89 -9.25 -6.64
C ASP A 645 -23.47 -9.80 -7.96
N ARG A 646 -23.02 -9.22 -9.07
CA ARG A 646 -23.41 -9.63 -10.42
C ARG A 646 -22.17 -9.63 -11.31
N PRO A 647 -21.52 -10.77 -11.49
CA PRO A 647 -20.30 -10.87 -12.29
C PRO A 647 -20.61 -10.83 -13.80
N THR A 648 -21.01 -9.65 -14.29
CA THR A 648 -21.23 -9.41 -15.71
C THR A 648 -19.97 -8.87 -16.38
N LEU A 649 -19.83 -9.04 -17.70
CA LEU A 649 -18.71 -8.48 -18.47
C LEU A 649 -18.64 -6.95 -18.31
N GLY A 650 -19.77 -6.24 -18.43
CA GLY A 650 -19.80 -4.79 -18.25
C GLY A 650 -19.36 -4.35 -16.84
N GLY A 651 -19.83 -5.07 -15.80
CA GLY A 651 -19.40 -4.82 -14.40
C GLY A 651 -17.90 -5.05 -14.21
N PHE A 652 -17.36 -6.10 -14.79
CA PHE A 652 -15.92 -6.40 -14.74
C PHE A 652 -15.08 -5.33 -15.44
N LEU A 653 -15.45 -4.92 -16.63
CA LEU A 653 -14.73 -3.89 -17.37
C LEU A 653 -14.79 -2.53 -16.67
N SER A 654 -15.93 -2.17 -16.09
CA SER A 654 -16.04 -0.95 -15.27
C SER A 654 -15.18 -1.01 -14.01
N TRP A 655 -15.12 -2.18 -13.39
CA TRP A 655 -14.23 -2.41 -12.24
C TRP A 655 -12.74 -2.33 -12.64
N LEU A 656 -12.34 -2.92 -13.80
CA LEU A 656 -10.99 -2.79 -14.33
C LEU A 656 -10.61 -1.33 -14.62
N ALA A 657 -11.54 -0.52 -15.11
CA ALA A 657 -11.32 0.91 -15.34
C ALA A 657 -11.07 1.66 -14.00
N ALA A 658 -11.83 1.33 -12.96
CA ALA A 658 -11.56 1.85 -11.62
C ALA A 658 -10.23 1.34 -11.06
N ALA A 659 -9.92 0.05 -11.20
CA ALA A 659 -8.67 -0.55 -10.73
C ALA A 659 -7.43 0.01 -11.44
N GLN A 660 -7.56 0.47 -12.68
CA GLN A 660 -6.48 1.17 -13.39
C GLN A 660 -6.03 2.43 -12.64
N GLN A 661 -6.93 3.12 -11.98
CA GLN A 661 -6.68 4.37 -11.27
C GLN A 661 -6.41 4.12 -9.78
N GLU A 662 -7.32 3.43 -9.10
CA GLU A 662 -7.32 3.25 -7.65
C GLU A 662 -6.33 2.17 -7.20
N GLU A 663 -6.28 1.03 -7.89
CA GLU A 663 -5.37 -0.09 -7.60
C GLU A 663 -4.13 -0.11 -8.50
N ARG A 664 -3.80 1.02 -9.12
CA ARG A 664 -2.59 1.19 -9.95
C ARG A 664 -2.47 0.16 -11.08
N GLY A 665 -3.62 -0.26 -11.61
CA GLY A 665 -3.72 -1.22 -12.70
C GLY A 665 -3.43 -2.66 -12.30
N LEU A 666 -3.66 -3.02 -11.05
CA LEU A 666 -3.49 -4.34 -10.43
C LEU A 666 -2.03 -4.83 -10.41
N ASP A 667 -1.74 -5.76 -9.53
CA ASP A 667 -0.41 -6.36 -9.43
C ASP A 667 -0.13 -7.27 -10.63
N LYS A 668 1.09 -7.18 -11.17
CA LYS A 668 1.57 -8.10 -12.19
C LYS A 668 1.67 -9.53 -11.64
N GLY A 669 1.55 -10.51 -12.53
CA GLY A 669 1.79 -11.91 -12.20
C GLY A 669 3.14 -12.07 -11.51
N TYR A 670 3.16 -12.95 -10.50
CA TYR A 670 4.35 -13.20 -9.70
C TYR A 670 5.47 -13.74 -10.59
N LEU A 671 6.44 -12.90 -10.85
CA LEU A 671 7.76 -13.31 -11.31
C LEU A 671 8.65 -13.30 -10.05
N GLU A 672 9.34 -14.39 -9.75
CA GLU A 672 10.37 -14.37 -8.72
C GLU A 672 11.27 -13.16 -8.96
N VAL A 673 11.40 -12.29 -7.96
CA VAL A 673 12.25 -11.11 -8.04
C VAL A 673 13.66 -11.59 -8.37
N SER A 674 14.12 -11.27 -9.57
CA SER A 674 15.43 -11.75 -10.03
C SER A 674 16.52 -11.01 -9.28
N THR A 675 17.35 -11.76 -8.56
CA THR A 675 18.61 -11.21 -7.99
C THR A 675 19.63 -10.83 -9.08
N ASP A 676 19.38 -11.27 -10.31
CA ASP A 676 20.25 -11.02 -11.47
C ASP A 676 19.81 -9.81 -12.33
N ALA A 677 18.97 -8.93 -11.77
CA ALA A 677 18.55 -7.70 -12.43
C ALA A 677 18.71 -6.50 -11.49
N VAL A 678 18.99 -5.33 -12.09
CA VAL A 678 18.93 -4.04 -11.39
C VAL A 678 17.47 -3.70 -11.12
N GLN A 679 17.12 -3.54 -9.86
CA GLN A 679 15.74 -3.26 -9.47
C GLN A 679 15.46 -1.76 -9.51
N VAL A 680 14.42 -1.35 -10.20
CA VAL A 680 13.93 0.03 -10.22
C VAL A 680 12.60 0.08 -9.46
N LEU A 681 12.55 0.85 -8.36
CA LEU A 681 11.37 0.90 -7.51
C LEU A 681 11.25 2.25 -6.79
N THR A 682 10.10 2.47 -6.14
CA THR A 682 9.95 3.67 -5.30
C THR A 682 10.58 3.45 -3.93
N VAL A 683 11.02 4.55 -3.28
CA VAL A 683 11.55 4.51 -1.91
C VAL A 683 10.57 3.87 -0.92
N HIS A 684 9.26 4.01 -1.14
CA HIS A 684 8.24 3.36 -0.29
C HIS A 684 8.20 1.84 -0.47
N ALA A 685 8.33 1.37 -1.72
CA ALA A 685 8.37 -0.06 -2.02
C ALA A 685 9.68 -0.72 -1.56
N ALA A 686 10.74 0.07 -1.37
CA ALA A 686 12.04 -0.39 -0.90
C ALA A 686 12.08 -0.66 0.62
N LYS A 687 11.06 -0.26 1.38
CA LYS A 687 11.03 -0.47 2.84
C LYS A 687 11.15 -1.95 3.18
N GLY A 688 12.10 -2.29 4.05
CA GLY A 688 12.40 -3.67 4.45
C GLY A 688 13.32 -4.44 3.50
N LEU A 689 13.67 -3.89 2.32
CA LEU A 689 14.58 -4.50 1.36
C LEU A 689 16.03 -3.99 1.54
N GLU A 690 16.99 -4.68 0.90
CA GLU A 690 18.40 -4.33 0.96
C GLU A 690 19.14 -4.76 -0.32
N TRP A 691 20.16 -3.98 -0.70
CA TRP A 691 21.01 -4.21 -1.87
C TRP A 691 22.44 -3.76 -1.57
N ASP A 692 23.40 -4.33 -2.28
CA ASP A 692 24.82 -3.96 -2.16
C ASP A 692 25.09 -2.58 -2.77
N VAL A 693 24.39 -2.23 -3.86
CA VAL A 693 24.54 -0.97 -4.61
C VAL A 693 23.20 -0.27 -4.74
N VAL A 694 23.10 0.96 -4.24
CA VAL A 694 21.84 1.74 -4.25
C VAL A 694 22.08 3.13 -4.83
N ALA A 695 21.32 3.47 -5.86
CA ALA A 695 21.24 4.82 -6.41
C ALA A 695 19.91 5.50 -6.03
N VAL A 696 19.96 6.78 -5.67
CA VAL A 696 18.77 7.59 -5.34
C VAL A 696 18.76 8.84 -6.23
N PRO A 697 18.12 8.78 -7.41
CA PRO A 697 18.06 9.90 -8.34
C PRO A 697 16.98 10.92 -7.95
N GLY A 698 17.08 12.11 -8.56
CA GLY A 698 16.06 13.14 -8.48
C GLY A 698 15.94 13.84 -7.12
N LEU A 699 17.06 13.99 -6.41
CA LEU A 699 17.14 14.74 -5.15
C LEU A 699 17.06 16.26 -5.41
N THR A 700 15.97 16.67 -6.04
CA THR A 700 15.73 18.06 -6.44
C THR A 700 14.63 18.70 -5.62
N VAL A 701 14.66 20.03 -5.54
CA VAL A 701 13.62 20.81 -4.86
C VAL A 701 12.24 20.49 -5.41
N ALA A 702 11.25 20.33 -4.54
CA ALA A 702 9.87 19.94 -4.85
C ALA A 702 9.68 18.51 -5.42
N SER A 703 10.76 17.73 -5.56
CA SER A 703 10.69 16.32 -5.94
C SER A 703 11.02 15.42 -4.75
N PHE A 704 12.16 15.66 -4.08
CA PHE A 704 12.61 14.90 -2.92
C PHE A 704 13.42 15.79 -1.97
N PRO A 705 12.83 16.26 -0.85
CA PRO A 705 11.45 16.02 -0.40
C PRO A 705 10.41 16.68 -1.30
N ALA A 706 9.25 16.00 -1.40
CA ALA A 706 8.11 16.56 -2.11
C ALA A 706 7.40 17.57 -1.20
N HIS A 707 7.50 18.83 -1.54
CA HIS A 707 6.73 19.88 -0.90
C HIS A 707 6.10 20.81 -1.95
N SER A 708 4.91 21.30 -1.70
CA SER A 708 4.24 22.22 -2.60
C SER A 708 4.76 23.64 -2.40
N GLY A 709 5.49 24.12 -3.38
CA GLY A 709 5.40 25.51 -3.77
C GLY A 709 6.17 26.55 -2.98
N SER A 710 7.50 26.35 -2.74
CA SER A 710 8.36 27.50 -2.57
C SER A 710 9.80 27.21 -2.97
N SER A 711 10.35 28.12 -3.74
CA SER A 711 11.72 28.01 -4.20
C SER A 711 12.69 28.12 -3.04
N THR A 712 13.54 27.13 -2.87
CA THR A 712 14.76 27.24 -2.07
C THR A 712 15.53 28.47 -2.52
N ARG A 713 15.89 29.36 -1.60
CA ARG A 713 16.61 30.61 -1.85
C ARG A 713 17.97 30.57 -1.16
N TRP A 714 18.99 31.02 -1.88
CA TRP A 714 20.29 31.32 -1.30
C TRP A 714 20.25 32.75 -0.72
N VAL A 715 20.33 32.87 0.60
CA VAL A 715 20.28 34.16 1.29
C VAL A 715 21.41 34.19 2.33
N ASP A 716 22.25 35.20 2.29
CA ASP A 716 23.35 35.45 3.25
C ASP A 716 24.29 34.23 3.41
N GLY A 717 24.66 33.58 2.31
CA GLY A 717 25.56 32.43 2.33
C GLY A 717 24.96 31.11 2.84
N GLN A 718 23.66 31.02 2.98
CA GLN A 718 22.94 29.84 3.43
C GLN A 718 21.73 29.54 2.55
N TRP A 719 21.44 28.24 2.35
CA TRP A 719 20.21 27.82 1.76
C TRP A 719 19.06 27.98 2.78
N ARG A 720 18.07 28.80 2.45
CA ARG A 720 16.83 28.90 3.19
C ARG A 720 15.75 28.13 2.43
N HIS A 721 15.23 27.14 3.09
CA HIS A 721 14.07 26.38 2.63
C HIS A 721 12.86 27.00 3.32
N PRO A 722 11.90 27.57 2.59
CA PRO A 722 10.64 27.96 3.19
C PRO A 722 10.00 26.69 3.79
N ARG A 723 9.30 26.84 4.90
CA ARG A 723 8.55 25.73 5.50
C ARG A 723 7.60 25.13 4.47
N PRO A 724 7.42 23.78 4.41
CA PRO A 724 6.40 23.18 3.58
C PRO A 724 5.05 23.80 3.87
N LYS A 725 4.29 24.18 2.85
CA LYS A 725 2.90 24.58 3.04
C LYS A 725 2.07 23.34 3.30
N ASP A 726 1.81 23.04 4.54
CA ASP A 726 0.79 22.10 4.91
C ASP A 726 -0.57 22.75 4.77
N LYS A 727 -1.50 22.10 4.06
CA LYS A 727 -2.88 22.58 3.96
C LYS A 727 -3.64 22.40 5.27
N GLY A 728 -3.10 21.63 6.19
CA GLY A 728 -3.76 21.24 7.42
C GLY A 728 -5.14 20.61 7.16
N TRP A 729 -5.84 20.28 8.21
CA TRP A 729 -7.20 19.75 8.11
C TRP A 729 -8.25 20.76 7.59
N CYS A 730 -7.94 22.04 7.56
CA CYS A 730 -8.83 23.10 7.07
C CYS A 730 -8.93 23.16 5.53
N GLY A 731 -8.07 22.44 4.80
CA GLY A 731 -8.10 22.35 3.34
C GLY A 731 -8.66 21.02 2.84
N GLY A 732 -9.12 20.97 1.58
CA GLY A 732 -9.59 19.74 0.94
C GLY A 732 -10.98 19.28 1.41
N LEU A 733 -11.43 18.13 0.88
CA LEU A 733 -12.74 17.53 1.19
C LEU A 733 -12.64 16.32 2.13
N ASP A 734 -11.46 15.76 2.32
CA ASP A 734 -11.15 14.40 2.77
C ASP A 734 -10.57 14.31 4.20
N GLY A 735 -10.19 15.42 4.84
CA GLY A 735 -9.51 15.38 6.13
C GLY A 735 -10.43 15.44 7.34
N VAL A 736 -10.18 14.59 8.35
CA VAL A 736 -10.81 14.71 9.67
C VAL A 736 -10.15 15.86 10.47
N PRO A 737 -10.95 16.72 11.13
CA PRO A 737 -10.42 17.79 11.96
C PRO A 737 -9.50 17.28 13.08
N TYR A 738 -8.33 17.87 13.24
CA TYR A 738 -7.34 17.46 14.25
C TYR A 738 -7.89 17.33 15.68
N PRO A 739 -8.77 18.22 16.17
CA PRO A 739 -9.33 18.07 17.52
C PRO A 739 -10.14 16.78 17.76
N LEU A 740 -10.63 16.14 16.70
CA LEU A 740 -11.39 14.87 16.78
C LEU A 740 -10.51 13.64 16.62
N ARG A 741 -9.28 13.80 16.18
CA ARG A 741 -8.40 12.67 15.94
C ARG A 741 -7.90 12.05 17.25
N GLY A 742 -7.72 10.75 17.28
CA GLY A 742 -7.18 10.03 18.42
C GLY A 742 -5.72 10.41 18.76
N ASP A 743 -4.98 10.98 17.81
CA ASP A 743 -3.60 11.45 17.96
C ASP A 743 -3.48 12.98 18.08
N ALA A 744 -4.57 13.67 18.41
CA ALA A 744 -4.66 15.13 18.50
C ALA A 744 -3.56 15.79 19.37
N ASP A 745 -3.12 15.11 20.44
CA ASP A 745 -2.08 15.61 21.35
C ASP A 745 -0.75 15.94 20.66
N GLY A 746 -0.46 15.37 19.50
CA GLY A 746 0.75 15.60 18.73
C GLY A 746 0.58 16.49 17.50
N LEU A 747 -0.62 17.03 17.30
CA LEU A 747 -0.96 17.79 16.11
C LEU A 747 -1.06 19.29 16.39
N PRO A 748 -0.88 20.16 15.38
CA PRO A 748 -1.05 21.61 15.51
C PRO A 748 -2.45 21.98 16.00
N VAL A 749 -2.54 22.93 16.91
CA VAL A 749 -3.81 23.42 17.47
C VAL A 749 -4.20 24.73 16.78
N LEU A 750 -5.45 24.80 16.30
CA LEU A 750 -6.00 26.02 15.74
C LEU A 750 -6.15 27.08 16.83
N ARG A 751 -5.37 28.16 16.72
CA ARG A 751 -5.38 29.29 17.67
C ARG A 751 -6.30 30.39 17.18
N TRP A 752 -7.21 30.83 18.05
CA TRP A 752 -8.22 31.83 17.73
C TRP A 752 -7.88 33.24 18.19
N ASP A 753 -6.90 33.36 19.06
CA ASP A 753 -6.50 34.58 19.76
C ASP A 753 -5.44 35.43 19.01
N VAL A 754 -4.84 34.86 17.96
CA VAL A 754 -3.84 35.52 17.13
C VAL A 754 -4.27 35.52 15.67
N PRO A 755 -4.72 36.70 15.12
CA PRO A 755 -5.16 36.75 13.72
C PRO A 755 -4.11 36.36 12.68
N GLU A 756 -2.82 36.48 13.04
CA GLU A 756 -1.68 36.08 12.20
C GLU A 756 -1.52 34.54 12.13
N ASP A 757 -2.03 33.80 13.12
CA ASP A 757 -1.93 32.35 13.16
C ASP A 757 -3.01 31.65 12.34
N LEU A 758 -4.10 32.31 11.97
CA LEU A 758 -5.06 31.80 10.98
C LEU A 758 -4.44 31.65 9.57
N THR A 759 -3.43 32.47 9.28
CA THR A 759 -2.58 32.28 8.09
C THR A 759 -1.44 31.31 8.35
N GLY A 760 -1.02 31.12 9.60
CA GLY A 760 0.01 30.17 10.02
C GLY A 760 -0.45 28.71 9.95
N VAL A 761 -1.72 28.41 10.20
CA VAL A 761 -2.30 27.07 9.99
C VAL A 761 -2.19 26.64 8.52
N LYS A 762 -2.06 27.60 7.60
CA LYS A 762 -1.82 27.33 6.18
C LYS A 762 -0.35 27.07 5.85
N ASP A 763 0.57 27.39 6.77
CA ASP A 763 2.02 27.28 6.59
C ASP A 763 2.66 26.17 7.46
N GLU A 764 1.95 25.56 8.41
CA GLU A 764 2.32 24.37 9.18
C GLU A 764 1.73 23.08 8.60
#